data_08b4c50d4c3145af8e7ff0688d56092c
#
_entry.id   08b4c50d4c3145af8e7ff0688d56092c
#
_cell.length_a   1.000
_cell.length_b   1.000
_cell.length_c   1.000
_cell.angle_alpha   90.00
_cell.angle_beta   90.00
_cell.angle_gamma   90.00
#
_symmetry.space_group_name_H-M   'P 1'
#
loop_
_entity.id
_entity.type
_entity.pdbx_description
1 polymer ?
#
loop_
_entity_poly.entity_id
_entity_poly.type
_entity_poly.pdbx_seq_one_letter_code
_entity_poly.pdbx_strand_id
1 'polypeptide(L)'
;MPTEEEALFSAVDALLEQVAQDDLPPPAERKRLREAAGLSQAQIATALQARREAVGNWELGKTEPRPPKRAAYARLLEGLAARFPAPVDEAPVASAPPVPQTFAEPAPTSAPPEPEPGQAAAPPRPAASTTRPPSTSRPPAARRAAKPASAPLAADPRFENGPLGVLDSDGSLYCVGGLVLDCPAKTIPALVDWTLSQAKLGAPRLHPAGKDADPLIVLTTAAAERFGLPLQLEDRRGLRLPEDHKVVKQLARAKWQLTRRGFGPWARIYRPAEGGRRQCVQLAVLPWAALDARSWGSTDQLEPADIARVLGTYAARVLTPRGSTAVSGLEAMTALRPPTRAVKDEESGTWVPGPMPGSLTAAVDPAPVEAPDEHPTAAALYPRGHQRTPAEVLDEEAYEWIRDPQLLTDAECGRAFAVGIDVNTAFLAAANRLVVGLSGPVHVKAPAFDKKTPGSWLVDLSTIELDPHLPNPFTPHGTRPEGPAWYATPTVAYAQELIDTYRLPAQIRPLEAWIRTEAGPYLDPWYKRISEAYKTTMADLGVTSDLSEEEFLAAMEQHKATDPALAAVLSAIKSTVKGGIGKLRERPKSIRHKFGERWPALERPTWRPDIRAAVISTARVNMHRKVLKTALATQHAPTPTGHLMLDQDALLPIALLSDCAVYLSHGPSPLDFLPHTADGKPAPGAFRLGVSPGMVKHEGTQELLWAVQMLDEGHNPARHIKGTDAALDGE
;
A
#
# COMPACT_ATOMS: atom_id res chain seq x y z
N MET A 1 14.34 51.53 42.83
CA MET A 1 13.65 51.12 41.61
C MET A 1 14.70 51.03 40.55
N PRO A 2 14.96 49.87 39.91
CA PRO A 2 15.90 49.81 38.79
C PRO A 2 15.36 50.68 37.65
N THR A 3 16.28 51.31 36.93
CA THR A 3 15.92 52.12 35.77
C THR A 3 15.32 51.23 34.67
N GLU A 4 14.53 51.82 33.78
CA GLU A 4 13.87 51.11 32.67
C GLU A 4 14.90 50.39 31.78
N GLU A 5 16.09 50.95 31.69
CA GLU A 5 17.25 50.42 30.96
C GLU A 5 17.87 49.19 31.66
N GLU A 6 17.97 49.20 33.00
CA GLU A 6 18.42 48.03 33.77
C GLU A 6 17.42 46.86 33.73
N ALA A 7 16.12 47.17 33.67
CA ALA A 7 15.08 46.15 33.50
C ALA A 7 15.11 45.52 32.11
N LEU A 8 15.42 46.30 31.04
CA LEU A 8 15.61 45.82 29.67
C LEU A 8 16.87 44.96 29.53
N PHE A 9 18.00 45.37 30.13
CA PHE A 9 19.22 44.56 30.11
C PHE A 9 19.05 43.26 30.89
N SER A 10 18.40 43.29 32.04
CA SER A 10 18.09 42.08 32.83
C SER A 10 17.16 41.12 32.06
N ALA A 11 16.21 41.64 31.29
CA ALA A 11 15.35 40.81 30.43
C ALA A 11 16.10 40.22 29.25
N VAL A 12 17.04 40.96 28.65
CA VAL A 12 17.91 40.46 27.55
C VAL A 12 18.90 39.43 28.10
N ASP A 13 19.51 39.66 29.26
CA ASP A 13 20.40 38.72 29.91
C ASP A 13 19.67 37.42 30.29
N ALA A 14 18.44 37.51 30.78
CA ALA A 14 17.61 36.32 31.04
C ALA A 14 17.26 35.55 29.75
N LEU A 15 17.05 36.23 28.63
CA LEU A 15 16.84 35.60 27.32
C LEU A 15 18.15 34.96 26.80
N LEU A 16 19.28 35.60 26.99
CA LEU A 16 20.60 35.05 26.62
C LEU A 16 20.99 33.84 27.47
N GLU A 17 20.70 33.87 28.78
CA GLU A 17 20.85 32.70 29.66
C GLU A 17 19.92 31.56 29.26
N GLN A 18 18.70 31.84 28.83
CA GLN A 18 17.74 30.85 28.36
C GLN A 18 18.17 30.21 27.06
N VAL A 19 18.82 30.97 26.16
CA VAL A 19 19.41 30.46 24.90
C VAL A 19 20.67 29.62 25.16
N ALA A 20 21.51 30.04 26.14
CA ALA A 20 22.73 29.30 26.47
C ALA A 20 22.48 27.97 27.21
N GLN A 21 21.37 27.81 27.91
CA GLN A 21 21.03 26.58 28.66
C GLN A 21 20.40 25.47 27.81
N ASP A 22 20.06 25.73 26.53
CA ASP A 22 19.32 24.79 25.69
C ASP A 22 20.14 24.20 24.54
N ASP A 23 21.47 24.27 24.54
CA ASP A 23 22.29 23.69 23.48
C ASP A 23 22.28 22.17 23.52
N LEU A 24 21.63 21.58 22.54
CA LEU A 24 21.60 20.13 22.36
C LEU A 24 22.92 19.66 21.70
N PRO A 25 23.53 18.55 22.19
CA PRO A 25 24.69 17.99 21.53
C PRO A 25 24.40 17.58 20.09
N PRO A 26 25.41 17.43 19.22
CA PRO A 26 25.22 17.00 17.84
C PRO A 26 24.39 15.72 17.72
N PRO A 27 23.60 15.55 16.65
CA PRO A 27 22.68 14.42 16.50
C PRO A 27 23.32 13.04 16.71
N ALA A 28 24.55 12.84 16.21
CA ALA A 28 25.30 11.60 16.41
C ALA A 28 25.60 11.33 17.89
N GLU A 29 25.90 12.38 18.66
CA GLU A 29 26.18 12.29 20.08
C GLU A 29 24.91 11.99 20.90
N ARG A 30 23.76 12.58 20.52
CA ARG A 30 22.46 12.24 21.13
C ARG A 30 22.15 10.77 21.04
N LYS A 31 22.42 10.17 19.88
CA LYS A 31 22.25 8.74 19.63
C LYS A 31 23.26 7.91 20.42
N ARG A 32 24.56 8.31 20.44
CA ARG A 32 25.62 7.63 21.20
C ARG A 32 25.30 7.55 22.69
N LEU A 33 24.90 8.66 23.29
CA LEU A 33 24.55 8.76 24.71
C LEU A 33 23.37 7.85 25.06
N ARG A 34 22.32 7.84 24.25
CA ARG A 34 21.18 6.93 24.43
C ARG A 34 21.60 5.46 24.39
N GLU A 35 22.42 5.09 23.39
CA GLU A 35 22.87 3.71 23.20
C GLU A 35 23.82 3.27 24.31
N ALA A 36 24.72 4.13 24.74
CA ALA A 36 25.61 3.88 25.88
C ALA A 36 24.84 3.64 27.19
N ALA A 37 23.73 4.33 27.38
CA ALA A 37 22.84 4.16 28.52
C ALA A 37 21.88 2.95 28.36
N GLY A 38 21.89 2.21 27.26
CA GLY A 38 20.99 1.08 26.99
C GLY A 38 19.52 1.48 26.82
N LEU A 39 19.23 2.78 26.60
CA LEU A 39 17.88 3.28 26.49
C LEU A 39 17.34 3.11 25.07
N SER A 40 16.06 2.72 24.96
CA SER A 40 15.34 2.73 23.68
C SER A 40 14.76 4.11 23.38
N GLN A 41 14.62 4.45 22.11
CA GLN A 41 13.90 5.68 21.68
C GLN A 41 12.48 5.75 22.26
N ALA A 42 11.82 4.61 22.46
CA ALA A 42 10.48 4.56 23.03
C ALA A 42 10.47 4.95 24.52
N GLN A 43 11.48 4.59 25.30
CA GLN A 43 11.61 4.99 26.71
C GLN A 43 11.83 6.50 26.83
N ILE A 44 12.69 7.08 26.00
CA ILE A 44 12.90 8.54 25.96
C ILE A 44 11.61 9.25 25.52
N ALA A 45 10.94 8.73 24.50
CA ALA A 45 9.69 9.28 24.02
C ALA A 45 8.59 9.29 25.09
N THR A 46 8.48 8.20 25.85
CA THR A 46 7.54 8.12 26.99
C THR A 46 7.88 9.14 28.08
N ALA A 47 9.14 9.25 28.44
CA ALA A 47 9.60 10.21 29.49
C ALA A 47 9.35 11.69 29.09
N LEU A 48 9.49 12.00 27.79
CA LEU A 48 9.33 13.34 27.24
C LEU A 48 7.91 13.59 26.71
N GLN A 49 6.98 12.66 26.87
CA GLN A 49 5.63 12.70 26.26
C GLN A 49 5.68 13.02 24.76
N ALA A 50 6.66 12.44 24.05
CA ALA A 50 6.87 12.61 22.64
C ALA A 50 6.53 11.31 21.88
N ARG A 51 6.42 11.36 20.56
CA ARG A 51 6.33 10.16 19.72
C ARG A 51 7.73 9.56 19.54
N ARG A 52 7.84 8.24 19.45
CA ARG A 52 9.10 7.53 19.21
C ARG A 52 9.83 8.05 17.97
N GLU A 53 9.07 8.30 16.89
CA GLU A 53 9.58 8.80 15.62
C GLU A 53 10.19 10.21 15.76
N ALA A 54 9.64 11.05 16.65
CA ALA A 54 10.19 12.36 16.94
C ALA A 54 11.59 12.25 17.57
N VAL A 55 11.78 11.36 18.54
CA VAL A 55 13.10 11.10 19.14
C VAL A 55 14.08 10.57 18.10
N GLY A 56 13.62 9.68 17.22
CA GLY A 56 14.43 9.19 16.09
C GLY A 56 14.86 10.32 15.15
N ASN A 57 13.98 11.25 14.83
CA ASN A 57 14.27 12.41 13.99
C ASN A 57 15.24 13.39 14.68
N TRP A 58 15.13 13.58 16.00
CA TRP A 58 16.08 14.41 16.77
C TRP A 58 17.49 13.83 16.79
N GLU A 59 17.61 12.49 16.84
CA GLU A 59 18.91 11.77 16.78
C GLU A 59 19.48 11.72 15.36
N LEU A 60 18.66 11.90 14.33
CA LEU A 60 19.10 11.99 12.93
C LEU A 60 19.36 13.45 12.49
N GLY A 61 19.06 14.44 13.35
CA GLY A 61 19.16 15.85 12.98
C GLY A 61 18.12 16.33 11.98
N LYS A 62 17.10 15.54 11.66
CA LYS A 62 16.03 15.91 10.74
C LYS A 62 15.08 16.96 11.32
N THR A 63 14.88 16.94 12.63
CA THR A 63 14.08 17.90 13.36
C THR A 63 14.67 18.12 14.75
N GLU A 64 14.34 19.25 15.38
CA GLU A 64 14.72 19.56 16.75
C GLU A 64 13.50 19.52 17.67
N PRO A 65 13.65 19.12 18.96
CA PRO A 65 12.56 19.22 19.92
C PRO A 65 12.26 20.68 20.23
N ARG A 66 10.98 21.01 20.38
CA ARG A 66 10.51 22.36 20.74
C ARG A 66 10.29 22.49 22.26
N PRO A 67 10.33 23.70 22.83
CA PRO A 67 9.93 23.91 24.22
C PRO A 67 8.51 23.39 24.52
N PRO A 68 8.21 22.80 25.68
CA PRO A 68 9.14 22.57 26.81
C PRO A 68 9.99 21.29 26.69
N LYS A 69 9.78 20.48 25.67
CA LYS A 69 10.46 19.17 25.47
C LYS A 69 11.94 19.32 25.16
N ARG A 70 12.36 20.46 24.56
CA ARG A 70 13.76 20.76 24.26
C ARG A 70 14.58 20.81 25.54
N ALA A 71 14.17 21.60 26.50
CA ALA A 71 14.86 21.73 27.82
C ALA A 71 14.92 20.39 28.57
N ALA A 72 13.83 19.63 28.58
CA ALA A 72 13.78 18.31 29.21
C ALA A 72 14.71 17.30 28.50
N TYR A 73 14.82 17.36 27.18
CA TYR A 73 15.71 16.50 26.41
C TYR A 73 17.18 16.90 26.59
N ALA A 74 17.50 18.19 26.59
CA ALA A 74 18.84 18.70 26.88
C ALA A 74 19.33 18.21 28.25
N ARG A 75 18.51 18.39 29.29
CA ARG A 75 18.82 17.91 30.65
C ARG A 75 19.03 16.40 30.73
N LEU A 76 18.26 15.61 29.98
CA LEU A 76 18.48 14.16 29.92
C LEU A 76 19.84 13.84 29.27
N LEU A 77 20.16 14.46 28.14
CA LEU A 77 21.42 14.22 27.43
C LEU A 77 22.64 14.67 28.24
N GLU A 78 22.56 15.80 28.93
CA GLU A 78 23.59 16.27 29.86
C GLU A 78 23.84 15.28 31.00
N GLY A 79 22.79 14.76 31.62
CA GLY A 79 22.89 13.72 32.65
C GLY A 79 23.47 12.40 32.12
N LEU A 80 23.22 12.09 30.85
CA LEU A 80 23.82 10.92 30.20
C LEU A 80 25.28 11.18 29.82
N ALA A 81 25.66 12.37 29.35
CA ALA A 81 27.03 12.72 29.04
C ALA A 81 27.94 12.67 30.26
N ALA A 82 27.44 13.14 31.43
CA ALA A 82 28.15 13.02 32.69
C ALA A 82 28.44 11.58 33.14
N ARG A 83 27.55 10.62 32.77
CA ARG A 83 27.67 9.21 33.11
C ARG A 83 28.43 8.37 32.09
N PHE A 84 28.40 8.80 30.83
CA PHE A 84 29.01 8.09 29.70
C PHE A 84 29.85 9.06 28.85
N PRO A 85 31.00 9.53 29.38
CA PRO A 85 31.90 10.44 28.68
C PRO A 85 32.39 9.79 27.37
N ALA A 86 32.64 10.61 26.34
CA ALA A 86 33.25 10.13 25.11
C ALA A 86 34.67 9.63 25.36
N PRO A 87 35.14 8.56 24.70
CA PRO A 87 36.55 8.18 24.74
C PRO A 87 37.41 9.33 24.22
N VAL A 88 38.45 9.68 24.92
CA VAL A 88 39.42 10.68 24.48
C VAL A 88 40.26 10.03 23.37
N ASP A 89 40.02 10.40 22.12
CA ASP A 89 40.88 9.98 20.99
C ASP A 89 42.25 10.64 21.16
N GLU A 90 43.30 9.83 21.44
CA GLU A 90 44.67 10.23 21.20
C GLU A 90 44.86 10.44 19.69
N ALA A 91 45.28 11.60 19.29
CA ALA A 91 45.50 11.97 17.90
C ALA A 91 46.52 11.05 17.22
N PRO A 92 46.23 10.43 16.08
CA PRO A 92 47.22 9.66 15.35
C PRO A 92 48.18 10.60 14.58
N VAL A 93 49.44 10.33 14.79
CA VAL A 93 50.56 10.93 14.08
C VAL A 93 50.44 10.65 12.59
N ALA A 94 50.58 11.69 11.78
CA ALA A 94 50.49 11.66 10.32
C ALA A 94 51.52 10.70 9.72
N SER A 95 51.08 9.67 9.01
CA SER A 95 51.89 8.87 8.10
C SER A 95 51.57 9.24 6.64
N ALA A 96 52.63 9.43 5.87
CA ALA A 96 52.58 9.84 4.48
C ALA A 96 51.87 8.82 3.54
N PRO A 97 51.35 9.28 2.39
CA PRO A 97 50.59 8.42 1.49
C PRO A 97 51.47 7.47 0.67
N PRO A 98 51.04 6.24 0.37
CA PRO A 98 51.79 5.36 -0.52
C PRO A 98 51.49 5.68 -1.99
N VAL A 99 52.50 5.58 -2.80
CA VAL A 99 52.61 5.76 -4.24
C VAL A 99 51.83 4.66 -4.96
N PRO A 100 51.11 4.92 -6.06
CA PRO A 100 50.35 3.89 -6.79
C PRO A 100 51.25 2.98 -7.60
N GLN A 101 51.12 1.67 -7.42
CA GLN A 101 51.72 0.66 -8.28
C GLN A 101 50.83 0.41 -9.47
N THR A 102 51.36 0.63 -10.66
CA THR A 102 50.84 0.25 -11.97
C THR A 102 50.87 -1.27 -12.12
N PHE A 103 49.73 -1.90 -12.35
CA PHE A 103 49.68 -3.27 -12.87
C PHE A 103 49.49 -3.27 -14.38
N ALA A 104 50.35 -4.06 -15.04
CA ALA A 104 50.43 -4.23 -16.47
C ALA A 104 49.22 -5.05 -17.02
N GLU A 105 48.79 -4.66 -18.18
CA GLU A 105 47.77 -5.27 -19.01
C GLU A 105 48.28 -6.56 -19.67
N PRO A 106 47.54 -7.67 -19.72
CA PRO A 106 47.87 -8.79 -20.60
C PRO A 106 47.14 -8.68 -21.94
N ALA A 107 47.90 -8.89 -23.00
CA ALA A 107 47.53 -8.84 -24.39
C ALA A 107 46.47 -9.88 -24.83
N PRO A 108 45.75 -9.64 -25.94
CA PRO A 108 44.60 -10.43 -26.35
C PRO A 108 44.98 -11.70 -27.11
N THR A 109 44.29 -12.77 -26.83
CA THR A 109 44.37 -14.03 -27.56
C THR A 109 43.26 -14.12 -28.60
N SER A 110 43.61 -14.45 -29.79
CA SER A 110 42.87 -14.56 -31.04
C SER A 110 41.63 -15.44 -31.04
N ALA A 111 40.60 -15.00 -31.75
CA ALA A 111 39.38 -15.71 -32.09
C ALA A 111 39.57 -16.73 -33.23
N PRO A 112 38.78 -17.82 -33.31
CA PRO A 112 38.59 -18.61 -34.48
C PRO A 112 37.35 -18.21 -35.29
N PRO A 113 37.24 -18.57 -36.59
CA PRO A 113 36.43 -17.89 -37.60
C PRO A 113 34.97 -18.33 -37.69
N GLU A 114 34.15 -17.41 -38.19
CA GLU A 114 32.74 -17.61 -38.58
C GLU A 114 32.58 -18.55 -39.78
N PRO A 115 31.44 -19.19 -39.92
CA PRO A 115 30.95 -19.69 -41.23
C PRO A 115 29.86 -18.78 -41.80
N GLU A 116 29.98 -18.53 -43.11
CA GLU A 116 29.08 -17.72 -43.95
C GLU A 116 27.67 -18.30 -44.15
N PRO A 117 26.70 -17.48 -44.59
CA PRO A 117 25.27 -17.83 -44.57
C PRO A 117 24.80 -18.45 -45.87
N GLY A 118 23.99 -19.52 -45.73
CA GLY A 118 23.26 -20.14 -46.84
C GLY A 118 21.93 -19.41 -47.08
N GLN A 119 21.70 -19.03 -48.34
CA GLN A 119 20.44 -18.51 -48.87
C GLN A 119 19.33 -19.56 -48.84
N ALA A 120 18.13 -19.15 -48.41
CA ALA A 120 16.91 -19.90 -48.70
C ALA A 120 15.77 -18.94 -49.06
N ALA A 121 15.09 -19.31 -50.15
CA ALA A 121 14.14 -18.54 -50.91
C ALA A 121 12.78 -18.35 -50.23
N ALA A 122 12.10 -17.24 -50.57
CA ALA A 122 10.73 -16.92 -50.19
C ALA A 122 9.70 -17.65 -51.07
N PRO A 123 8.52 -18.03 -50.52
CA PRO A 123 7.35 -18.38 -51.33
C PRO A 123 6.37 -17.21 -51.50
N PRO A 124 5.51 -17.23 -52.54
CA PRO A 124 4.84 -16.07 -53.09
C PRO A 124 3.50 -15.71 -52.40
N ARG A 125 3.18 -14.44 -52.44
CA ARG A 125 1.89 -13.84 -52.06
C ARG A 125 0.79 -14.19 -53.08
N PRO A 126 -0.47 -14.39 -52.68
CA PRO A 126 -1.62 -14.21 -53.56
C PRO A 126 -2.22 -12.82 -53.43
N ALA A 127 -2.74 -12.36 -54.57
CA ALA A 127 -3.23 -11.04 -54.84
C ALA A 127 -4.59 -10.73 -54.21
N ALA A 128 -4.80 -9.45 -53.99
CA ALA A 128 -6.06 -8.83 -53.57
C ALA A 128 -7.13 -8.86 -54.61
N SER A 129 -8.40 -9.02 -54.24
CA SER A 129 -9.51 -8.56 -55.00
C SER A 129 -10.46 -7.78 -54.09
N THR A 130 -10.71 -6.56 -54.53
CA THR A 130 -11.62 -5.57 -54.00
C THR A 130 -13.06 -5.85 -54.45
N THR A 131 -14.02 -5.85 -53.54
CA THR A 131 -15.37 -5.31 -53.84
C THR A 131 -16.09 -5.00 -52.53
N ARG A 132 -16.49 -3.75 -52.36
CA ARG A 132 -17.33 -3.19 -51.33
C ARG A 132 -18.76 -3.04 -51.83
N PRO A 133 -19.79 -3.54 -51.15
CA PRO A 133 -21.16 -3.11 -51.35
C PRO A 133 -21.63 -2.05 -50.34
N PRO A 134 -22.72 -1.33 -50.62
CA PRO A 134 -23.02 -0.05 -50.01
C PRO A 134 -23.70 -0.14 -48.64
N SER A 135 -23.53 0.95 -47.86
CA SER A 135 -24.10 1.15 -46.54
C SER A 135 -25.63 1.20 -46.55
N THR A 136 -26.25 0.34 -45.75
CA THR A 136 -27.63 0.52 -45.31
C THR A 136 -27.69 1.00 -43.87
N SER A 137 -28.44 2.06 -43.66
CA SER A 137 -28.71 2.70 -42.38
C SER A 137 -29.29 1.74 -41.35
N ARG A 138 -28.65 1.68 -40.15
CA ARG A 138 -29.09 0.90 -39.00
C ARG A 138 -30.09 1.73 -38.17
N PRO A 139 -31.25 1.16 -37.76
CA PRO A 139 -32.18 1.87 -36.87
C PRO A 139 -31.58 1.95 -35.43
N PRO A 140 -32.09 2.92 -34.60
CA PRO A 140 -31.52 3.13 -33.25
C PRO A 140 -31.78 1.92 -32.36
N ALA A 141 -30.72 1.51 -31.62
CA ALA A 141 -30.73 0.40 -30.70
C ALA A 141 -31.71 0.65 -29.54
N ALA A 142 -32.68 -0.24 -29.40
CA ALA A 142 -33.55 -0.30 -28.24
C ALA A 142 -32.75 -0.43 -26.95
N ARG A 143 -33.08 0.40 -25.94
CA ARG A 143 -32.58 0.32 -24.59
C ARG A 143 -32.78 -1.12 -24.06
N ARG A 144 -31.71 -1.84 -23.87
CA ARG A 144 -31.72 -3.11 -23.13
C ARG A 144 -32.08 -2.80 -21.67
N ALA A 145 -33.22 -3.28 -21.24
CA ALA A 145 -33.60 -3.28 -19.83
C ALA A 145 -32.48 -3.90 -18.97
N ALA A 146 -32.20 -3.26 -17.85
CA ALA A 146 -31.26 -3.77 -16.85
C ALA A 146 -31.69 -5.18 -16.45
N LYS A 147 -30.75 -6.11 -16.50
CA LYS A 147 -30.95 -7.49 -16.00
C LYS A 147 -31.27 -7.37 -14.51
N PRO A 148 -32.35 -7.98 -14.00
CA PRO A 148 -32.65 -7.94 -12.58
C PRO A 148 -31.49 -8.54 -11.81
N ALA A 149 -31.22 -7.98 -10.61
CA ALA A 149 -30.19 -8.45 -9.68
C ALA A 149 -30.32 -9.97 -9.55
N SER A 150 -29.20 -10.66 -9.71
CA SER A 150 -29.12 -12.10 -9.60
C SER A 150 -29.76 -12.55 -8.27
N ALA A 151 -30.71 -13.47 -8.37
CA ALA A 151 -31.28 -14.17 -7.23
C ALA A 151 -30.16 -14.70 -6.33
N PRO A 152 -30.35 -14.74 -4.99
CA PRO A 152 -29.35 -15.29 -4.08
C PRO A 152 -29.01 -16.71 -4.56
N LEU A 153 -27.71 -16.97 -4.78
CA LEU A 153 -27.21 -18.29 -5.09
C LEU A 153 -27.77 -19.26 -4.01
N ALA A 154 -28.41 -20.33 -4.46
CA ALA A 154 -28.92 -21.38 -3.55
C ALA A 154 -27.79 -21.77 -2.59
N ALA A 155 -28.09 -21.72 -1.28
CA ALA A 155 -27.12 -22.00 -0.24
C ALA A 155 -26.52 -23.39 -0.46
N ASP A 156 -25.19 -23.50 -0.51
CA ASP A 156 -24.50 -24.78 -0.64
C ASP A 156 -24.78 -25.60 0.65
N PRO A 157 -25.41 -26.75 0.56
CA PRO A 157 -25.79 -27.56 1.74
C PRO A 157 -24.59 -28.00 2.59
N ARG A 158 -23.38 -27.94 2.04
CA ARG A 158 -22.15 -28.21 2.79
C ARG A 158 -21.78 -27.10 3.78
N PHE A 159 -22.27 -25.88 3.55
CA PHE A 159 -21.98 -24.66 4.30
C PHE A 159 -23.27 -23.94 4.70
N GLU A 160 -24.26 -24.71 5.13
CA GLU A 160 -25.60 -24.25 5.45
C GLU A 160 -25.62 -23.09 6.46
N ASN A 161 -24.66 -23.11 7.41
CA ASN A 161 -24.60 -22.15 8.51
C ASN A 161 -23.63 -20.98 8.22
N GLY A 162 -23.19 -20.84 6.96
CA GLY A 162 -22.36 -19.74 6.50
C GLY A 162 -20.86 -19.91 6.74
N PRO A 163 -20.07 -18.85 6.47
CA PRO A 163 -18.60 -18.95 6.44
C PRO A 163 -17.94 -18.95 7.82
N LEU A 164 -18.64 -18.48 8.87
CA LEU A 164 -18.06 -18.25 10.20
C LEU A 164 -19.11 -18.27 11.31
N GLY A 165 -18.60 -18.38 12.53
CA GLY A 165 -19.39 -18.18 13.74
C GLY A 165 -18.56 -17.54 14.85
N VAL A 166 -19.22 -16.78 15.73
CA VAL A 166 -18.64 -16.14 16.92
C VAL A 166 -19.06 -16.96 18.14
N LEU A 167 -18.10 -17.53 18.82
CA LEU A 167 -18.32 -18.39 19.98
C LEU A 167 -18.18 -17.61 21.27
N ASP A 168 -19.18 -17.73 22.14
CA ASP A 168 -19.18 -17.14 23.48
C ASP A 168 -18.97 -18.18 24.60
N SER A 169 -18.83 -17.66 25.80
CA SER A 169 -18.50 -18.46 27.01
C SER A 169 -19.51 -19.52 27.39
N ASP A 170 -20.80 -19.29 27.15
CA ASP A 170 -21.86 -20.23 27.41
C ASP A 170 -21.91 -21.45 26.45
N GLY A 171 -21.17 -21.34 25.32
CA GLY A 171 -21.15 -22.33 24.24
C GLY A 171 -22.03 -21.94 23.05
N SER A 172 -22.69 -20.81 23.09
CA SER A 172 -23.46 -20.29 21.97
C SER A 172 -22.53 -19.86 20.83
N LEU A 173 -22.69 -20.44 19.64
CA LEU A 173 -22.01 -20.04 18.41
C LEU A 173 -22.99 -19.24 17.54
N TYR A 174 -22.75 -17.93 17.47
CA TYR A 174 -23.53 -17.00 16.65
C TYR A 174 -23.06 -17.06 15.20
N CYS A 175 -23.87 -17.59 14.31
CA CYS A 175 -23.60 -17.71 12.89
C CYS A 175 -24.12 -16.50 12.10
N VAL A 176 -23.65 -16.38 10.87
CA VAL A 176 -24.17 -15.38 9.94
C VAL A 176 -25.65 -15.65 9.66
N GLY A 177 -26.48 -14.57 9.70
CA GLY A 177 -27.92 -14.69 9.48
C GLY A 177 -28.77 -14.96 10.74
N GLY A 178 -28.15 -14.85 11.93
CA GLY A 178 -28.85 -14.89 13.21
C GLY A 178 -29.08 -16.29 13.78
N LEU A 179 -28.59 -17.35 13.11
CA LEU A 179 -28.63 -18.71 13.67
C LEU A 179 -27.63 -18.83 14.83
N VAL A 180 -28.07 -19.48 15.91
CA VAL A 180 -27.21 -19.80 17.07
C VAL A 180 -27.15 -21.34 17.21
N LEU A 181 -25.92 -21.86 17.31
CA LEU A 181 -25.65 -23.28 17.49
C LEU A 181 -25.08 -23.52 18.89
N ASP A 182 -25.46 -24.61 19.53
CA ASP A 182 -24.85 -25.06 20.78
C ASP A 182 -23.56 -25.83 20.51
N CYS A 183 -22.42 -25.27 20.96
CA CYS A 183 -21.12 -25.89 20.85
C CYS A 183 -20.77 -26.64 22.16
N PRO A 184 -20.75 -27.98 22.16
CA PRO A 184 -20.47 -28.78 23.36
C PRO A 184 -18.95 -28.86 23.66
N ALA A 185 -18.09 -28.30 22.81
CA ALA A 185 -16.66 -28.46 22.95
C ALA A 185 -16.10 -27.78 24.22
N LYS A 186 -15.25 -28.52 24.94
CA LYS A 186 -14.56 -28.05 26.15
C LYS A 186 -13.06 -27.83 25.93
N THR A 187 -12.55 -28.17 24.77
CA THR A 187 -11.12 -28.01 24.42
C THR A 187 -11.01 -27.53 22.95
N ILE A 188 -9.91 -26.88 22.62
CA ILE A 188 -9.68 -26.42 21.24
C ILE A 188 -9.67 -27.58 20.22
N PRO A 189 -9.04 -28.75 20.47
CA PRO A 189 -9.15 -29.88 19.55
C PRO A 189 -10.59 -30.32 19.33
N ALA A 190 -11.40 -30.43 20.42
CA ALA A 190 -12.84 -30.81 20.31
C ALA A 190 -13.64 -29.75 19.54
N LEU A 191 -13.31 -28.45 19.70
CA LEU A 191 -13.95 -27.39 18.92
C LEU A 191 -13.64 -27.56 17.43
N VAL A 192 -12.40 -27.86 17.07
CA VAL A 192 -12.00 -28.08 15.68
C VAL A 192 -12.70 -29.28 15.06
N ASP A 193 -12.77 -30.42 15.80
CA ASP A 193 -13.45 -31.62 15.35
C ASP A 193 -14.96 -31.38 15.18
N TRP A 194 -15.60 -30.70 16.14
CA TRP A 194 -17.01 -30.34 16.08
C TRP A 194 -17.31 -29.39 14.92
N THR A 195 -16.45 -28.37 14.69
CA THR A 195 -16.62 -27.43 13.59
C THR A 195 -16.63 -28.15 12.23
N LEU A 196 -15.76 -29.12 12.03
CA LEU A 196 -15.65 -29.86 10.76
C LEU A 196 -16.74 -30.91 10.58
N SER A 197 -17.27 -31.48 11.65
CA SER A 197 -18.23 -32.58 11.60
C SER A 197 -19.70 -32.15 11.71
N GLN A 198 -19.99 -31.08 12.48
CA GLN A 198 -21.36 -30.75 12.85
C GLN A 198 -21.77 -29.32 12.53
N ALA A 199 -20.83 -28.32 12.63
CA ALA A 199 -21.18 -26.91 12.49
C ALA A 199 -21.57 -26.48 11.08
N LYS A 200 -21.25 -27.28 10.03
CA LYS A 200 -21.52 -26.99 8.62
C LYS A 200 -21.11 -25.56 8.19
N LEU A 201 -19.98 -25.10 8.72
CA LEU A 201 -19.39 -23.81 8.40
C LEU A 201 -18.38 -23.90 7.26
N GLY A 202 -18.20 -22.79 6.53
CA GLY A 202 -17.28 -22.65 5.41
C GLY A 202 -17.92 -21.85 4.28
N ALA A 203 -17.23 -21.72 3.17
CA ALA A 203 -17.78 -21.08 1.98
C ALA A 203 -17.25 -21.76 0.70
N PRO A 204 -18.05 -21.75 -0.38
CA PRO A 204 -17.61 -22.31 -1.65
C PRO A 204 -16.45 -21.49 -2.23
N ARG A 205 -15.63 -22.17 -3.04
CA ARG A 205 -14.50 -21.58 -3.75
C ARG A 205 -14.91 -20.42 -4.64
N LEU A 206 -14.08 -19.39 -4.71
CA LEU A 206 -14.29 -18.22 -5.59
C LEU A 206 -13.93 -18.47 -7.05
N HIS A 207 -13.16 -19.53 -7.31
CA HIS A 207 -12.73 -19.94 -8.67
C HIS A 207 -12.82 -21.47 -8.81
N PRO A 208 -13.25 -22.01 -9.96
CA PRO A 208 -13.43 -23.46 -10.14
C PRO A 208 -12.19 -24.31 -9.80
N ALA A 209 -10.98 -23.82 -10.12
CA ALA A 209 -9.73 -24.46 -9.74
C ALA A 209 -9.25 -24.13 -8.31
N GLY A 210 -9.98 -23.28 -7.57
CA GLY A 210 -9.65 -22.89 -6.20
C GLY A 210 -10.05 -23.94 -5.17
N LYS A 211 -9.89 -23.58 -3.90
CA LYS A 211 -10.28 -24.37 -2.73
C LYS A 211 -11.43 -23.69 -2.01
N ASP A 212 -12.34 -24.48 -1.45
CA ASP A 212 -13.38 -23.98 -0.57
C ASP A 212 -12.75 -23.25 0.64
N ALA A 213 -13.42 -22.23 1.15
CA ALA A 213 -12.90 -21.49 2.29
C ALA A 213 -13.02 -22.32 3.56
N ASP A 214 -11.93 -22.35 4.35
CA ASP A 214 -11.93 -22.98 5.65
C ASP A 214 -12.92 -22.23 6.59
N PRO A 215 -13.67 -22.94 7.45
CA PRO A 215 -14.51 -22.32 8.45
C PRO A 215 -13.71 -21.44 9.41
N LEU A 216 -14.28 -20.31 9.81
CA LEU A 216 -13.71 -19.39 10.79
C LEU A 216 -14.54 -19.41 12.06
N ILE A 217 -13.91 -19.68 13.21
CA ILE A 217 -14.49 -19.48 14.54
C ILE A 217 -13.79 -18.27 15.17
N VAL A 218 -14.59 -17.31 15.60
CA VAL A 218 -14.12 -16.14 16.36
C VAL A 218 -14.41 -16.41 17.83
N LEU A 219 -13.39 -16.31 18.68
CA LEU A 219 -13.52 -16.49 20.11
C LEU A 219 -13.65 -15.12 20.79
N THR A 220 -14.75 -14.91 21.53
CA THR A 220 -14.89 -13.76 22.44
C THR A 220 -13.84 -13.86 23.54
N THR A 221 -13.65 -12.79 24.31
CA THR A 221 -12.76 -12.79 25.48
C THR A 221 -13.15 -13.89 26.47
N ALA A 222 -14.44 -13.99 26.78
CA ALA A 222 -14.95 -14.99 27.71
C ALA A 222 -14.85 -16.44 27.17
N ALA A 223 -15.04 -16.63 25.86
CA ALA A 223 -14.80 -17.92 25.22
C ALA A 223 -13.30 -18.32 25.23
N ALA A 224 -12.39 -17.36 25.02
CA ALA A 224 -10.96 -17.61 25.09
C ALA A 224 -10.54 -18.09 26.49
N GLU A 225 -11.03 -17.46 27.55
CA GLU A 225 -10.80 -17.86 28.94
C GLU A 225 -11.36 -19.27 29.22
N ARG A 226 -12.57 -19.56 28.75
CA ARG A 226 -13.18 -20.90 28.89
C ARG A 226 -12.29 -22.01 28.31
N PHE A 227 -11.60 -21.75 27.21
CA PHE A 227 -10.65 -22.69 26.60
C PHE A 227 -9.24 -22.67 27.25
N GLY A 228 -9.04 -21.86 28.28
CA GLY A 228 -7.75 -21.74 28.99
C GLY A 228 -6.69 -20.99 28.19
N LEU A 229 -7.12 -20.05 27.33
CA LEU A 229 -6.24 -19.12 26.64
C LEU A 229 -5.99 -17.89 27.53
N PRO A 230 -4.76 -17.37 27.61
CA PRO A 230 -4.49 -16.15 28.37
C PRO A 230 -5.13 -14.93 27.69
N LEU A 231 -5.52 -13.92 28.46
CA LEU A 231 -6.08 -12.68 27.92
C LEU A 231 -5.04 -11.86 27.12
N GLN A 232 -3.77 -12.01 27.44
CA GLN A 232 -2.69 -11.35 26.73
C GLN A 232 -1.59 -12.37 26.39
N LEU A 233 -0.97 -12.19 25.24
CA LEU A 233 0.20 -12.95 24.86
C LEU A 233 1.44 -12.35 25.54
N GLU A 234 2.19 -13.18 26.29
CA GLU A 234 3.42 -12.76 26.99
C GLU A 234 4.50 -12.32 26.00
N ASP A 235 4.65 -13.06 24.90
CA ASP A 235 5.55 -12.69 23.82
C ASP A 235 4.87 -11.81 22.79
N ARG A 236 4.84 -10.49 23.02
CA ARG A 236 4.36 -9.51 22.05
C ARG A 236 5.11 -9.52 20.71
N ARG A 237 6.31 -10.09 20.67
CA ARG A 237 7.16 -10.15 19.48
C ARG A 237 6.87 -11.37 18.62
N GLY A 238 6.57 -12.50 19.26
CA GLY A 238 6.15 -13.73 18.58
C GLY A 238 4.66 -13.77 18.24
N LEU A 239 3.82 -13.01 18.95
CA LEU A 239 2.36 -12.98 18.83
C LEU A 239 1.75 -14.39 18.78
N ARG A 240 2.25 -15.32 19.59
CA ARG A 240 1.79 -16.71 19.63
C ARG A 240 2.03 -17.33 21.01
N LEU A 241 1.23 -18.35 21.31
CA LEU A 241 1.48 -19.18 22.51
C LEU A 241 2.81 -19.93 22.39
N PRO A 242 3.50 -20.15 23.50
CA PRO A 242 4.68 -21.01 23.54
C PRO A 242 4.33 -22.46 23.13
N GLU A 243 5.28 -23.19 22.61
CA GLU A 243 5.06 -24.57 22.13
C GLU A 243 4.70 -25.54 23.26
N ASP A 244 5.13 -25.23 24.48
CA ASP A 244 4.84 -26.01 25.69
C ASP A 244 3.49 -25.67 26.33
N HIS A 245 2.76 -24.66 25.83
CA HIS A 245 1.44 -24.28 26.31
C HIS A 245 0.46 -25.46 26.22
N LYS A 246 -0.43 -25.61 27.23
CA LYS A 246 -1.39 -26.72 27.34
C LYS A 246 -2.20 -26.94 26.07
N VAL A 247 -2.72 -25.87 25.47
CA VAL A 247 -3.54 -25.93 24.26
C VAL A 247 -2.76 -26.43 23.05
N VAL A 248 -1.50 -25.98 22.88
CA VAL A 248 -0.61 -26.42 21.79
C VAL A 248 -0.30 -27.92 21.95
N LYS A 249 0.02 -28.36 23.17
CA LYS A 249 0.23 -29.79 23.48
C LYS A 249 -1.03 -30.65 23.25
N GLN A 250 -2.23 -30.12 23.57
CA GLN A 250 -3.50 -30.80 23.29
C GLN A 250 -3.74 -31.00 21.79
N LEU A 251 -3.49 -29.96 20.97
CA LEU A 251 -3.58 -30.05 19.50
C LEU A 251 -2.63 -31.11 18.95
N ALA A 252 -1.36 -31.10 19.39
CA ALA A 252 -0.36 -32.09 18.95
C ALA A 252 -0.77 -33.53 19.31
N ARG A 253 -1.27 -33.76 20.55
CA ARG A 253 -1.76 -35.08 20.99
C ARG A 253 -2.98 -35.56 20.17
N ALA A 254 -3.85 -34.62 19.75
CA ALA A 254 -4.97 -34.91 18.88
C ALA A 254 -4.59 -34.98 17.38
N LYS A 255 -3.28 -34.97 17.04
CA LYS A 255 -2.73 -35.02 15.69
C LYS A 255 -3.11 -33.82 14.82
N TRP A 256 -3.49 -32.69 15.43
CA TRP A 256 -3.67 -31.42 14.75
C TRP A 256 -2.33 -30.69 14.61
N GLN A 257 -2.15 -30.02 13.49
CA GLN A 257 -0.96 -29.23 13.17
C GLN A 257 -1.27 -27.75 13.14
N LEU A 258 -0.30 -26.94 13.48
CA LEU A 258 -0.32 -25.49 13.33
C LEU A 258 0.60 -25.08 12.19
N THR A 259 0.26 -23.99 11.49
CA THR A 259 1.21 -23.39 10.54
C THR A 259 2.45 -22.88 11.27
N ARG A 260 3.51 -22.51 10.53
CA ARG A 260 4.74 -21.91 11.08
C ARG A 260 4.49 -20.68 11.97
N ARG A 261 3.32 -20.04 11.84
CA ARG A 261 2.92 -18.91 12.69
C ARG A 261 2.52 -19.33 14.11
N GLY A 262 2.32 -20.61 14.35
CA GLY A 262 1.88 -21.12 15.65
C GLY A 262 0.44 -20.75 15.99
N PHE A 263 0.10 -20.81 17.28
CA PHE A 263 -1.20 -20.43 17.82
C PHE A 263 -1.15 -18.96 18.28
N GLY A 264 -1.50 -18.05 17.39
CA GLY A 264 -1.54 -16.60 17.62
C GLY A 264 -2.96 -16.04 17.46
N PRO A 265 -3.12 -14.71 17.33
CA PRO A 265 -4.41 -14.04 17.14
C PRO A 265 -5.25 -14.65 16.02
N TRP A 266 -4.58 -15.12 14.98
CA TRP A 266 -5.16 -15.89 13.89
C TRP A 266 -4.45 -17.23 13.82
N ALA A 267 -5.04 -18.26 14.40
CA ALA A 267 -4.52 -19.62 14.36
C ALA A 267 -5.14 -20.40 13.21
N ARG A 268 -4.34 -21.16 12.48
CA ARG A 268 -4.79 -22.08 11.45
C ARG A 268 -4.41 -23.50 11.86
N ILE A 269 -5.45 -24.30 12.14
CA ILE A 269 -5.34 -25.65 12.68
C ILE A 269 -5.74 -26.61 11.56
N TYR A 270 -4.86 -27.54 11.21
CA TYR A 270 -5.09 -28.44 10.07
C TYR A 270 -4.47 -29.81 10.28
N ARG A 271 -4.91 -30.76 9.48
CA ARG A 271 -4.29 -32.08 9.27
C ARG A 271 -4.40 -32.48 7.80
N PRO A 272 -3.71 -33.54 7.33
CA PRO A 272 -3.86 -34.04 5.98
C PRO A 272 -5.33 -34.27 5.61
N ALA A 273 -5.65 -34.05 4.32
CA ALA A 273 -7.01 -34.26 3.85
C ALA A 273 -7.39 -35.73 3.98
N GLU A 274 -8.62 -35.99 4.38
CA GLU A 274 -9.19 -37.34 4.55
C GLU A 274 -10.35 -37.51 3.58
N GLY A 275 -10.33 -38.58 2.77
CA GLY A 275 -11.36 -38.83 1.76
C GLY A 275 -11.54 -37.66 0.77
N GLY A 276 -10.46 -36.93 0.44
CA GLY A 276 -10.50 -35.74 -0.42
C GLY A 276 -11.07 -34.50 0.26
N ARG A 277 -11.51 -34.59 1.52
CA ARG A 277 -12.03 -33.45 2.29
C ARG A 277 -10.89 -32.73 3.02
N ARG A 278 -10.86 -31.42 2.85
CA ARG A 278 -9.92 -30.55 3.55
C ARG A 278 -10.23 -30.53 5.05
N GLN A 279 -9.22 -30.75 5.86
CA GLN A 279 -9.29 -30.75 7.32
C GLN A 279 -8.56 -29.48 7.83
N CYS A 280 -9.27 -28.36 7.93
CA CYS A 280 -8.69 -27.10 8.37
C CYS A 280 -9.76 -26.19 8.98
N VAL A 281 -9.48 -25.62 10.16
CA VAL A 281 -10.31 -24.59 10.83
C VAL A 281 -9.42 -23.39 11.14
N GLN A 282 -9.96 -22.21 11.00
CA GLN A 282 -9.33 -20.97 11.41
C GLN A 282 -9.95 -20.47 12.72
N LEU A 283 -9.11 -20.00 13.64
CA LEU A 283 -9.54 -19.34 14.86
C LEU A 283 -9.07 -17.90 14.85
N ALA A 284 -9.95 -16.97 15.21
CA ALA A 284 -9.61 -15.59 15.52
C ALA A 284 -9.86 -15.35 17.02
N VAL A 285 -8.88 -14.86 17.75
CA VAL A 285 -8.94 -14.66 19.20
C VAL A 285 -9.02 -13.18 19.51
N LEU A 286 -10.20 -12.69 19.89
CA LEU A 286 -10.45 -11.24 20.04
C LEU A 286 -9.55 -10.56 21.07
N PRO A 287 -9.33 -11.11 22.30
CA PRO A 287 -8.46 -10.45 23.29
C PRO A 287 -7.00 -10.28 22.82
N TRP A 288 -6.60 -10.95 21.75
CA TRP A 288 -5.27 -10.80 21.15
C TRP A 288 -5.26 -9.86 19.96
N ALA A 289 -6.24 -8.98 19.84
CA ALA A 289 -6.42 -8.03 18.73
C ALA A 289 -6.44 -8.72 17.35
N ALA A 290 -7.19 -9.84 17.23
CA ALA A 290 -7.44 -10.49 15.94
C ALA A 290 -8.16 -9.54 14.98
N LEU A 291 -9.09 -8.72 15.47
CA LEU A 291 -9.71 -7.63 14.74
C LEU A 291 -8.98 -6.32 15.11
N ASP A 292 -8.05 -5.91 14.27
CA ASP A 292 -7.31 -4.66 14.42
C ASP A 292 -8.25 -3.46 14.30
N ALA A 293 -8.26 -2.58 15.32
CA ALA A 293 -9.14 -1.42 15.39
C ALA A 293 -8.98 -0.45 14.19
N ARG A 294 -7.79 -0.32 13.60
CA ARG A 294 -7.56 0.50 12.39
C ARG A 294 -8.31 -0.03 11.18
N SER A 295 -8.53 -1.35 11.12
CA SER A 295 -9.21 -1.99 9.99
C SER A 295 -10.68 -2.26 10.26
N TRP A 296 -11.06 -2.56 11.51
CA TRP A 296 -12.38 -3.03 11.89
C TRP A 296 -13.14 -2.10 12.85
N GLY A 297 -12.56 -0.91 13.16
CA GLY A 297 -13.13 -0.02 14.18
C GLY A 297 -13.24 -0.75 15.53
N SER A 298 -14.34 -0.54 16.23
CA SER A 298 -14.66 -1.17 17.51
C SER A 298 -15.44 -2.49 17.37
N THR A 299 -15.33 -3.19 16.24
CA THR A 299 -16.08 -4.44 15.99
C THR A 299 -15.82 -5.52 17.05
N ASP A 300 -14.62 -5.58 17.62
CA ASP A 300 -14.25 -6.51 18.69
C ASP A 300 -14.98 -6.28 20.02
N GLN A 301 -15.61 -5.11 20.19
CA GLN A 301 -16.37 -4.71 21.37
C GLN A 301 -17.89 -4.91 21.22
N LEU A 302 -18.34 -5.30 20.02
CA LEU A 302 -19.76 -5.53 19.75
C LEU A 302 -20.24 -6.86 20.39
N GLU A 303 -21.55 -7.00 20.49
CA GLU A 303 -22.17 -8.28 20.85
C GLU A 303 -21.83 -9.39 19.84
N PRO A 304 -21.72 -10.65 20.26
CA PRO A 304 -21.30 -11.75 19.37
C PRO A 304 -22.11 -11.86 18.07
N ALA A 305 -23.42 -11.61 18.13
CA ALA A 305 -24.30 -11.62 16.96
C ALA A 305 -23.95 -10.50 15.96
N ASP A 306 -23.59 -9.31 16.45
CA ASP A 306 -23.21 -8.18 15.62
C ASP A 306 -21.82 -8.38 15.02
N ILE A 307 -20.87 -8.93 15.76
CA ILE A 307 -19.57 -9.35 15.22
C ILE A 307 -19.78 -10.33 14.06
N ALA A 308 -20.65 -11.35 14.24
CA ALA A 308 -20.97 -12.32 13.20
C ALA A 308 -21.58 -11.64 11.96
N ARG A 309 -22.46 -10.65 12.14
CA ARG A 309 -23.08 -9.86 11.08
C ARG A 309 -22.04 -9.04 10.30
N VAL A 310 -21.15 -8.29 10.98
CA VAL A 310 -20.08 -7.50 10.35
C VAL A 310 -19.15 -8.38 9.54
N LEU A 311 -18.60 -9.44 10.17
CA LEU A 311 -17.66 -10.35 9.51
C LEU A 311 -18.33 -11.16 8.40
N GLY A 312 -19.60 -11.52 8.56
CA GLY A 312 -20.41 -12.21 7.56
C GLY A 312 -20.66 -11.34 6.33
N THR A 313 -20.98 -10.06 6.53
CA THR A 313 -21.15 -9.10 5.45
C THR A 313 -19.85 -8.92 4.65
N TYR A 314 -18.74 -8.77 5.34
CA TYR A 314 -17.43 -8.73 4.69
C TYR A 314 -17.12 -10.03 3.94
N ALA A 315 -17.39 -11.19 4.55
CA ALA A 315 -17.14 -12.49 3.94
C ALA A 315 -17.95 -12.70 2.65
N ALA A 316 -19.19 -12.28 2.62
CA ALA A 316 -20.05 -12.34 1.43
C ALA A 316 -19.52 -11.45 0.29
N ARG A 317 -19.04 -10.26 0.62
CA ARG A 317 -18.58 -9.26 -0.35
C ARG A 317 -17.15 -9.50 -0.83
N VAL A 318 -16.25 -9.90 0.06
CA VAL A 318 -14.82 -10.09 -0.22
C VAL A 318 -14.43 -11.56 -0.18
N LEU A 319 -14.20 -12.10 1.01
CA LEU A 319 -13.99 -13.53 1.33
C LEU A 319 -14.03 -13.70 2.84
N THR A 320 -14.17 -14.95 3.32
CA THR A 320 -14.01 -15.28 4.73
C THR A 320 -12.64 -14.76 5.22
N PRO A 321 -12.59 -13.91 6.27
CA PRO A 321 -11.32 -13.36 6.77
C PRO A 321 -10.28 -14.44 7.08
N ARG A 322 -9.03 -14.21 6.70
CA ARG A 322 -7.94 -15.20 6.84
C ARG A 322 -6.71 -14.64 7.58
N GLY A 323 -6.91 -13.79 8.54
CA GLY A 323 -5.89 -13.04 9.24
C GLY A 323 -6.19 -11.55 9.16
N SER A 324 -5.18 -10.70 9.23
CA SER A 324 -5.37 -9.26 9.00
C SER A 324 -5.99 -8.99 7.62
N THR A 325 -6.60 -7.83 7.46
CA THR A 325 -7.15 -7.37 6.17
C THR A 325 -6.13 -7.42 5.05
N ALA A 326 -4.86 -7.12 5.33
CA ALA A 326 -3.76 -7.25 4.38
C ALA A 326 -3.53 -8.71 3.93
N VAL A 327 -3.63 -9.68 4.83
CA VAL A 327 -3.56 -11.10 4.48
C VAL A 327 -4.78 -11.50 3.66
N SER A 328 -5.97 -11.06 4.06
CA SER A 328 -7.20 -11.31 3.31
C SER A 328 -7.14 -10.74 1.89
N GLY A 329 -6.55 -9.55 1.70
CA GLY A 329 -6.35 -8.94 0.38
C GLY A 329 -5.45 -9.78 -0.54
N LEU A 330 -4.34 -10.29 -0.03
CA LEU A 330 -3.44 -11.16 -0.78
C LEU A 330 -4.08 -12.54 -1.07
N GLU A 331 -4.79 -13.12 -0.08
CA GLU A 331 -5.50 -14.38 -0.24
C GLU A 331 -6.66 -14.26 -1.27
N ALA A 332 -7.32 -13.10 -1.35
CA ALA A 332 -8.33 -12.84 -2.38
C ALA A 332 -7.73 -12.89 -3.79
N MET A 333 -6.50 -12.36 -4.00
CA MET A 333 -5.81 -12.47 -5.29
C MET A 333 -5.63 -13.93 -5.69
N THR A 334 -5.14 -14.78 -4.78
CA THR A 334 -4.90 -16.21 -5.07
C THR A 334 -6.19 -17.04 -5.10
N ALA A 335 -7.21 -16.69 -4.35
CA ALA A 335 -8.50 -17.36 -4.40
C ALA A 335 -9.23 -17.13 -5.73
N LEU A 336 -9.06 -15.94 -6.32
CA LEU A 336 -9.64 -15.54 -7.61
C LEU A 336 -8.77 -15.92 -8.80
N ARG A 337 -7.46 -16.07 -8.60
CA ARG A 337 -6.46 -16.54 -9.58
C ARG A 337 -5.57 -17.61 -8.93
N PRO A 338 -6.07 -18.84 -8.75
CA PRO A 338 -5.28 -19.91 -8.15
C PRO A 338 -3.99 -20.17 -8.93
N PRO A 339 -2.87 -20.47 -8.27
CA PRO A 339 -1.59 -20.73 -8.97
C PRO A 339 -1.61 -22.04 -9.74
N THR A 340 -2.47 -22.99 -9.35
CA THR A 340 -2.52 -24.33 -9.92
C THR A 340 -3.94 -24.74 -10.30
N ARG A 341 -4.04 -25.64 -11.28
CA ARG A 341 -5.25 -26.36 -11.67
C ARG A 341 -4.97 -27.87 -11.74
N ALA A 342 -6.00 -28.69 -11.72
CA ALA A 342 -5.85 -30.09 -12.02
C ALA A 342 -5.54 -30.27 -13.52
N VAL A 343 -4.49 -31.01 -13.81
CA VAL A 343 -4.06 -31.40 -15.19
C VAL A 343 -3.92 -32.90 -15.19
N LYS A 344 -4.36 -33.55 -16.26
CA LYS A 344 -4.15 -34.99 -16.45
C LYS A 344 -2.70 -35.19 -16.89
N ASP A 345 -1.95 -35.97 -16.14
CA ASP A 345 -0.61 -36.39 -16.51
C ASP A 345 -0.69 -37.41 -17.64
N GLU A 346 0.05 -37.19 -18.72
CA GLU A 346 -0.04 -38.01 -19.92
C GLU A 346 0.55 -39.40 -19.73
N GLU A 347 1.58 -39.56 -18.87
CA GLU A 347 2.25 -40.83 -18.63
C GLU A 347 1.48 -41.70 -17.64
N SER A 348 1.07 -41.15 -16.53
CA SER A 348 0.39 -41.90 -15.45
C SER A 348 -1.14 -41.97 -15.60
N GLY A 349 -1.73 -41.11 -16.45
CA GLY A 349 -3.17 -40.94 -16.59
C GLY A 349 -3.87 -40.35 -15.34
N THR A 350 -3.10 -39.97 -14.31
CA THR A 350 -3.61 -39.43 -13.05
C THR A 350 -3.75 -37.90 -13.08
N TRP A 351 -4.60 -37.38 -12.20
CA TRP A 351 -4.76 -35.92 -12.06
C TRP A 351 -3.70 -35.37 -11.12
N VAL A 352 -2.85 -34.47 -11.63
CA VAL A 352 -1.79 -33.79 -10.88
C VAL A 352 -1.98 -32.28 -10.86
N PRO A 353 -1.42 -31.55 -9.86
CA PRO A 353 -1.42 -30.10 -9.88
C PRO A 353 -0.51 -29.56 -11.01
N GLY A 354 -1.09 -28.88 -11.98
CA GLY A 354 -0.34 -28.17 -13.04
C GLY A 354 -0.52 -26.65 -12.92
N PRO A 355 0.28 -25.84 -13.63
CA PRO A 355 0.19 -24.40 -13.58
C PRO A 355 -1.13 -23.88 -14.15
N MET A 356 -1.67 -22.82 -13.53
CA MET A 356 -2.88 -22.14 -14.00
C MET A 356 -2.49 -20.99 -14.95
N PRO A 357 -2.92 -21.01 -16.23
CA PRO A 357 -2.65 -19.91 -17.15
C PRO A 357 -3.17 -18.57 -16.63
N GLY A 358 -2.39 -17.49 -16.80
CA GLY A 358 -2.76 -16.16 -16.36
C GLY A 358 -2.67 -15.94 -14.86
N SER A 359 -2.03 -16.86 -14.12
CA SER A 359 -1.80 -16.77 -12.67
C SER A 359 -0.31 -16.70 -12.34
N LEU A 360 0.01 -16.33 -11.12
CA LEU A 360 1.37 -16.36 -10.57
C LEU A 360 1.63 -17.79 -10.09
N THR A 361 2.47 -18.54 -10.80
CA THR A 361 2.65 -20.00 -10.61
C THR A 361 3.91 -20.35 -9.85
N ALA A 362 4.94 -19.46 -9.87
CA ALA A 362 6.23 -19.68 -9.24
C ALA A 362 6.71 -18.42 -8.50
N ALA A 363 7.48 -18.61 -7.43
CA ALA A 363 8.23 -17.55 -6.81
C ALA A 363 9.32 -17.04 -7.77
N VAL A 364 9.58 -15.74 -7.78
CA VAL A 364 10.59 -15.09 -8.61
C VAL A 364 11.41 -14.12 -7.78
N ASP A 365 12.69 -14.02 -8.08
CA ASP A 365 13.54 -13.01 -7.47
C ASP A 365 13.24 -11.63 -8.07
N PRO A 366 13.39 -10.54 -7.29
CA PRO A 366 13.13 -9.19 -7.78
C PRO A 366 14.21 -8.75 -8.78
N ALA A 367 13.78 -7.97 -9.77
CA ALA A 367 14.68 -7.39 -10.77
C ALA A 367 14.17 -5.98 -11.16
N PRO A 368 14.93 -4.92 -10.92
CA PRO A 368 16.20 -4.93 -10.19
C PRO A 368 16.07 -5.49 -8.77
N VAL A 369 17.21 -5.85 -8.18
CA VAL A 369 17.29 -6.47 -6.85
C VAL A 369 16.77 -5.49 -5.79
N GLU A 370 15.98 -5.97 -4.85
CA GLU A 370 15.50 -5.18 -3.69
C GLU A 370 16.66 -4.78 -2.75
N ALA A 371 16.37 -3.94 -1.75
CA ALA A 371 17.35 -3.54 -0.76
C ALA A 371 17.92 -4.75 0.03
N PRO A 372 19.16 -4.70 0.54
CA PRO A 372 19.83 -5.84 1.19
C PRO A 372 19.09 -6.45 2.38
N ASP A 373 18.33 -5.65 3.11
CA ASP A 373 17.50 -6.08 4.24
C ASP A 373 16.11 -6.59 3.80
N GLU A 374 15.77 -6.45 2.52
CA GLU A 374 14.49 -6.85 1.95
C GLU A 374 14.56 -8.11 1.10
N HIS A 375 15.75 -8.49 0.60
CA HIS A 375 15.94 -9.72 -0.16
C HIS A 375 17.36 -10.30 -0.01
N PRO A 376 17.51 -11.61 0.22
CA PRO A 376 18.82 -12.25 0.45
C PRO A 376 19.80 -12.09 -0.71
N THR A 377 19.33 -12.08 -1.95
CA THR A 377 20.20 -11.92 -3.14
C THR A 377 20.91 -10.57 -3.16
N ALA A 378 20.33 -9.54 -2.56
CA ALA A 378 20.96 -8.23 -2.45
C ALA A 378 22.13 -8.22 -1.48
N ALA A 379 22.13 -9.08 -0.46
CA ALA A 379 23.22 -9.17 0.52
C ALA A 379 24.55 -9.58 -0.11
N ALA A 380 24.52 -10.31 -1.23
CA ALA A 380 25.72 -10.67 -1.98
C ALA A 380 26.28 -9.53 -2.85
N LEU A 381 25.43 -8.58 -3.25
CA LEU A 381 25.78 -7.46 -4.13
C LEU A 381 26.16 -6.21 -3.35
N TYR A 382 25.53 -5.99 -2.20
CA TYR A 382 25.66 -4.76 -1.44
C TYR A 382 25.93 -5.05 0.03
N PRO A 383 26.83 -4.31 0.69
CA PRO A 383 27.05 -4.42 2.12
C PRO A 383 25.81 -3.95 2.91
N ARG A 384 25.71 -4.39 4.14
CA ARG A 384 24.67 -3.95 5.06
C ARG A 384 24.73 -2.43 5.25
N GLY A 385 23.59 -1.75 5.12
CA GLY A 385 23.49 -0.29 5.25
C GLY A 385 23.88 0.49 4.00
N HIS A 386 24.19 -0.18 2.88
CA HIS A 386 24.43 0.48 1.60
C HIS A 386 23.20 1.34 1.21
N GLN A 387 23.45 2.64 0.98
CA GLN A 387 22.43 3.56 0.46
C GLN A 387 22.36 3.39 -1.04
N ARG A 388 21.27 2.82 -1.53
CA ARG A 388 21.10 2.56 -2.96
C ARG A 388 20.67 3.80 -3.71
N THR A 389 21.29 4.01 -4.85
CA THR A 389 20.92 5.09 -5.79
C THR A 389 19.68 4.72 -6.60
N PRO A 390 18.98 5.70 -7.22
CA PRO A 390 17.86 5.41 -8.12
C PRO A 390 18.22 4.49 -9.31
N ALA A 391 19.49 4.45 -9.71
CA ALA A 391 20.00 3.53 -10.72
C ALA A 391 20.23 2.09 -10.22
N GLU A 392 20.10 1.84 -8.91
CA GLU A 392 20.30 0.52 -8.30
C GLU A 392 19.01 -0.09 -7.75
N VAL A 393 17.92 0.67 -7.64
CA VAL A 393 16.67 0.20 -7.04
C VAL A 393 15.46 0.70 -7.83
N LEU A 394 14.40 -0.12 -7.88
CA LEU A 394 13.10 0.31 -8.36
C LEU A 394 12.34 0.99 -7.22
N ASP A 395 12.34 2.33 -7.19
CA ASP A 395 11.68 3.13 -6.15
C ASP A 395 10.38 3.76 -6.68
N GLU A 396 9.36 2.93 -6.85
CA GLU A 396 8.02 3.37 -7.24
C GLU A 396 7.14 3.47 -5.99
N GLU A 397 7.07 4.68 -5.43
CA GLU A 397 6.22 5.00 -4.28
C GLU A 397 5.16 6.06 -4.66
N ALA A 398 4.15 6.22 -3.81
CA ALA A 398 3.11 7.25 -3.98
C ALA A 398 3.69 8.63 -3.69
N TYR A 399 2.98 9.67 -4.14
CA TYR A 399 3.43 11.05 -3.90
C TYR A 399 3.57 11.38 -2.41
N GLU A 400 4.64 12.11 -2.10
CA GLU A 400 4.82 12.95 -0.92
C GLU A 400 5.48 14.25 -1.38
N TRP A 401 4.67 15.21 -1.84
CA TRP A 401 5.13 16.45 -2.46
C TRP A 401 4.42 17.67 -1.88
N ILE A 402 5.17 18.74 -1.70
CA ILE A 402 4.70 20.09 -1.40
C ILE A 402 5.27 21.04 -2.45
N ARG A 403 4.48 22.03 -2.86
CA ARG A 403 4.95 23.11 -3.72
C ARG A 403 5.79 24.09 -2.92
N ASP A 404 6.85 24.62 -3.52
CA ASP A 404 7.66 25.69 -2.94
C ASP A 404 6.75 26.90 -2.67
N PRO A 405 6.67 27.43 -1.41
CA PRO A 405 5.85 28.59 -1.08
C PRO A 405 6.17 29.83 -1.95
N GLN A 406 7.40 29.96 -2.43
CA GLN A 406 7.81 31.05 -3.32
C GLN A 406 7.15 31.02 -4.72
N LEU A 407 6.57 29.88 -5.07
CA LEU A 407 5.82 29.70 -6.32
C LEU A 407 4.30 29.98 -6.14
N LEU A 408 3.86 30.44 -4.98
CA LEU A 408 2.48 30.90 -4.79
C LEU A 408 2.27 32.22 -5.52
N THR A 409 1.20 32.28 -6.32
CA THR A 409 0.84 33.51 -7.05
C THR A 409 0.04 34.48 -6.19
N ASP A 410 0.02 35.76 -6.54
CA ASP A 410 -0.81 36.78 -5.88
C ASP A 410 -2.30 36.40 -5.89
N ALA A 411 -2.75 35.79 -7.00
CA ALA A 411 -4.12 35.31 -7.14
C ALA A 411 -4.44 34.16 -6.18
N GLU A 412 -3.50 33.26 -5.93
CA GLU A 412 -3.63 32.17 -4.96
C GLU A 412 -3.60 32.68 -3.52
N CYS A 413 -2.76 33.67 -3.23
CA CYS A 413 -2.72 34.35 -1.91
C CYS A 413 -3.98 35.15 -1.61
N GLY A 414 -4.79 35.49 -2.61
CA GLY A 414 -6.10 36.11 -2.46
C GLY A 414 -7.26 35.14 -2.16
N ARG A 415 -7.01 33.83 -2.13
CA ARG A 415 -8.02 32.81 -1.81
C ARG A 415 -8.18 32.64 -0.31
N ALA A 416 -9.35 32.18 0.13
CA ALA A 416 -9.63 32.10 1.58
C ALA A 416 -9.31 30.72 2.18
N PHE A 417 -9.38 29.65 1.38
CA PHE A 417 -9.36 28.29 1.86
C PHE A 417 -8.32 27.42 1.16
N ALA A 418 -7.80 26.43 1.90
CA ALA A 418 -7.13 25.25 1.38
C ALA A 418 -8.09 24.06 1.49
N VAL A 419 -8.42 23.44 0.36
CA VAL A 419 -9.41 22.37 0.27
C VAL A 419 -8.74 21.09 -0.22
N GLY A 420 -8.86 20.02 0.56
CA GLY A 420 -8.36 18.69 0.26
C GLY A 420 -9.38 17.85 -0.48
N ILE A 421 -8.95 17.18 -1.53
CA ILE A 421 -9.70 16.12 -2.22
C ILE A 421 -8.91 14.83 -2.18
N ASP A 422 -9.60 13.69 -1.98
CA ASP A 422 -8.96 12.38 -1.87
C ASP A 422 -9.54 11.39 -2.90
N VAL A 423 -8.67 10.64 -3.55
CA VAL A 423 -9.07 9.66 -4.57
C VAL A 423 -9.57 8.37 -3.92
N ASN A 424 -10.85 8.06 -4.12
CA ASN A 424 -11.45 6.84 -3.60
C ASN A 424 -10.69 5.60 -4.07
N THR A 425 -10.10 4.87 -3.10
CA THR A 425 -9.39 3.60 -3.33
C THR A 425 -8.42 3.64 -4.53
N ALA A 426 -7.49 4.61 -4.54
CA ALA A 426 -6.59 4.89 -5.67
C ALA A 426 -5.83 3.65 -6.17
N PHE A 427 -5.30 2.81 -5.27
CA PHE A 427 -4.59 1.58 -5.66
C PHE A 427 -5.52 0.54 -6.28
N LEU A 428 -6.79 0.49 -5.87
CA LEU A 428 -7.79 -0.36 -6.52
C LEU A 428 -8.10 0.15 -7.93
N ALA A 429 -8.29 1.47 -8.08
CA ALA A 429 -8.50 2.08 -9.39
C ALA A 429 -7.31 1.83 -10.33
N ALA A 430 -6.08 1.92 -9.82
CA ALA A 430 -4.84 1.64 -10.57
C ALA A 430 -4.72 0.17 -10.99
N ALA A 431 -5.27 -0.77 -10.23
CA ALA A 431 -5.25 -2.19 -10.56
C ALA A 431 -6.21 -2.58 -11.70
N ASN A 432 -7.15 -1.69 -12.07
CA ASN A 432 -8.14 -1.95 -13.11
C ASN A 432 -7.47 -2.08 -14.49
N ARG A 433 -7.59 -3.25 -15.11
CA ARG A 433 -7.01 -3.57 -16.43
C ARG A 433 -5.49 -3.42 -16.51
N LEU A 434 -4.80 -3.35 -15.36
CA LEU A 434 -3.35 -3.24 -15.33
C LEU A 434 -2.74 -4.55 -15.82
N VAL A 435 -1.96 -4.47 -16.89
CA VAL A 435 -1.17 -5.60 -17.41
C VAL A 435 0.12 -5.69 -16.61
N VAL A 436 0.34 -6.83 -15.95
CA VAL A 436 1.52 -7.11 -15.14
C VAL A 436 2.24 -8.35 -15.64
N GLY A 437 3.52 -8.46 -15.32
CA GLY A 437 4.31 -9.63 -15.69
C GLY A 437 3.90 -10.87 -14.89
N LEU A 438 3.88 -12.04 -15.52
CA LEU A 438 3.52 -13.32 -14.90
C LEU A 438 4.74 -14.24 -14.78
N SER A 439 5.70 -14.13 -15.71
CA SER A 439 6.94 -14.90 -15.73
C SER A 439 8.06 -14.31 -14.86
N GLY A 440 9.17 -15.05 -14.74
CA GLY A 440 10.44 -14.53 -14.23
C GLY A 440 10.99 -13.38 -15.08
N PRO A 441 11.90 -12.54 -14.54
CA PRO A 441 12.50 -11.44 -15.27
C PRO A 441 13.54 -11.92 -16.28
N VAL A 442 13.60 -11.22 -17.43
CA VAL A 442 14.65 -11.42 -18.46
C VAL A 442 15.38 -10.08 -18.60
N HIS A 443 16.71 -10.12 -18.45
CA HIS A 443 17.55 -8.92 -18.62
C HIS A 443 17.80 -8.64 -20.08
N VAL A 444 17.66 -7.38 -20.50
CA VAL A 444 17.93 -6.93 -21.88
C VAL A 444 18.69 -5.62 -21.82
N LYS A 445 19.80 -5.53 -22.58
CA LYS A 445 20.60 -4.31 -22.73
C LYS A 445 20.11 -3.49 -23.91
N ALA A 446 20.05 -2.16 -23.74
CA ALA A 446 19.63 -1.18 -24.72
C ALA A 446 18.34 -1.58 -25.51
N PRO A 447 17.26 -2.02 -24.82
CA PRO A 447 16.02 -2.43 -25.51
C PRO A 447 15.27 -1.22 -26.06
N ALA A 448 14.49 -1.42 -27.13
CA ALA A 448 13.43 -0.47 -27.46
C ALA A 448 12.32 -0.52 -26.41
N PHE A 449 11.81 0.64 -26.00
CA PHE A 449 10.70 0.67 -25.05
C PHE A 449 9.39 0.20 -25.72
N ASP A 450 8.70 -0.71 -25.05
CA ASP A 450 7.35 -1.14 -25.42
C ASP A 450 6.40 -1.05 -24.21
N LYS A 451 5.42 -0.15 -24.29
CA LYS A 451 4.42 0.08 -23.24
C LYS A 451 3.52 -1.13 -22.95
N LYS A 452 3.51 -2.16 -23.81
CA LYS A 452 2.73 -3.40 -23.62
C LYS A 452 3.52 -4.46 -22.88
N THR A 453 4.83 -4.31 -22.78
CA THR A 453 5.72 -5.25 -22.12
C THR A 453 5.94 -4.84 -20.67
N PRO A 454 5.37 -5.57 -19.68
CA PRO A 454 5.64 -5.29 -18.27
C PRO A 454 7.11 -5.51 -17.93
N GLY A 455 7.67 -4.60 -17.17
CA GLY A 455 9.07 -4.67 -16.74
C GLY A 455 9.49 -3.50 -15.88
N SER A 456 10.76 -3.52 -15.53
CA SER A 456 11.50 -2.42 -14.95
C SER A 456 12.51 -1.93 -15.97
N TRP A 457 12.59 -0.62 -16.19
CA TRP A 457 13.35 0.02 -17.25
C TRP A 457 14.32 1.03 -16.63
N LEU A 458 15.60 0.93 -16.91
CA LEU A 458 16.60 1.91 -16.56
C LEU A 458 16.63 2.99 -17.65
N VAL A 459 16.10 4.17 -17.33
CA VAL A 459 15.92 5.26 -18.29
C VAL A 459 16.31 6.59 -17.65
N ASP A 460 16.88 7.48 -18.44
CA ASP A 460 17.07 8.87 -18.05
C ASP A 460 15.85 9.71 -18.46
N LEU A 461 15.05 10.12 -17.47
CA LEU A 461 13.90 11.00 -17.64
C LEU A 461 14.18 12.44 -17.20
N SER A 462 15.43 12.77 -16.83
CA SER A 462 15.82 14.12 -16.41
C SER A 462 15.73 15.16 -17.54
N THR A 463 15.72 14.70 -18.78
CA THR A 463 15.60 15.56 -19.97
C THR A 463 14.18 16.05 -20.24
N ILE A 464 13.18 15.53 -19.54
CA ILE A 464 11.79 15.93 -19.69
C ILE A 464 11.50 17.10 -18.75
N GLU A 465 11.34 18.29 -19.33
CA GLU A 465 11.02 19.51 -18.59
C GLU A 465 9.52 19.71 -18.50
N LEU A 466 9.04 19.90 -17.26
CA LEU A 466 7.65 20.15 -16.92
C LEU A 466 7.55 21.46 -16.14
N ASP A 467 6.35 22.02 -16.07
CA ASP A 467 6.07 23.21 -15.29
C ASP A 467 6.50 23.03 -13.81
N PRO A 468 7.27 23.97 -13.22
CA PRO A 468 7.76 23.84 -11.84
C PRO A 468 6.67 23.88 -10.77
N HIS A 469 5.47 24.38 -11.10
CA HIS A 469 4.32 24.37 -10.20
C HIS A 469 3.62 22.99 -10.14
N LEU A 470 3.96 22.07 -11.06
CA LEU A 470 3.46 20.69 -11.06
C LEU A 470 4.43 19.76 -10.32
N PRO A 471 3.91 18.78 -9.58
CA PRO A 471 4.74 17.68 -9.09
C PRO A 471 5.29 16.87 -10.25
N ASN A 472 6.59 16.58 -10.29
CA ASN A 472 7.14 15.72 -11.34
C ASN A 472 6.60 14.27 -11.18
N PRO A 473 6.04 13.65 -12.23
CA PRO A 473 5.44 12.31 -12.13
C PRO A 473 6.45 11.16 -12.04
N PHE A 474 7.74 11.44 -12.26
CA PHE A 474 8.78 10.41 -12.34
C PHE A 474 9.44 10.09 -11.00
N THR A 475 9.19 10.91 -9.97
CA THR A 475 9.70 10.69 -8.62
C THR A 475 8.57 10.73 -7.58
N PRO A 476 8.70 9.99 -6.47
CA PRO A 476 7.72 10.07 -5.38
C PRO A 476 7.64 11.46 -4.74
N HIS A 477 8.76 12.17 -4.68
CA HIS A 477 8.84 13.50 -4.06
C HIS A 477 8.46 14.64 -5.02
N GLY A 478 8.02 14.31 -6.26
CA GLY A 478 7.61 15.31 -7.22
C GLY A 478 8.75 16.20 -7.74
N THR A 479 10.00 15.85 -7.47
CA THR A 479 11.20 16.54 -7.95
C THR A 479 11.63 15.97 -9.30
N ARG A 480 12.29 16.80 -10.12
CA ARG A 480 12.87 16.35 -11.40
C ARG A 480 13.95 15.30 -11.13
N PRO A 481 13.99 14.17 -11.88
CA PRO A 481 15.08 13.20 -11.78
C PRO A 481 16.45 13.85 -12.12
N GLU A 482 17.51 13.38 -11.49
CA GLU A 482 18.87 13.90 -11.73
C GLU A 482 19.64 13.10 -12.78
N GLY A 483 19.13 11.94 -13.21
CA GLY A 483 19.77 11.08 -14.21
C GLY A 483 19.06 9.74 -14.36
N PRO A 484 19.74 8.69 -14.87
CA PRO A 484 19.15 7.38 -15.07
C PRO A 484 18.64 6.77 -13.77
N ALA A 485 17.40 6.25 -13.81
CA ALA A 485 16.76 5.56 -12.70
C ALA A 485 15.92 4.38 -13.21
N TRP A 486 15.63 3.43 -12.32
CA TRP A 486 14.72 2.34 -12.61
C TRP A 486 13.26 2.79 -12.44
N TYR A 487 12.47 2.54 -13.47
CA TYR A 487 11.03 2.84 -13.50
C TYR A 487 10.23 1.62 -13.93
N ALA A 488 9.02 1.48 -13.38
CA ALA A 488 8.05 0.52 -13.88
C ALA A 488 7.47 0.97 -15.23
N THR A 489 7.01 0.01 -16.03
CA THR A 489 6.39 0.28 -17.35
C THR A 489 5.37 1.43 -17.34
N PRO A 490 4.44 1.58 -16.35
CA PRO A 490 3.47 2.68 -16.38
C PRO A 490 4.10 4.07 -16.32
N THR A 491 5.20 4.26 -15.55
CA THR A 491 5.91 5.55 -15.47
C THR A 491 6.55 5.91 -16.80
N VAL A 492 7.28 4.97 -17.43
CA VAL A 492 7.93 5.21 -18.73
C VAL A 492 6.90 5.42 -19.85
N ALA A 493 5.78 4.66 -19.81
CA ALA A 493 4.69 4.83 -20.76
C ALA A 493 4.05 6.23 -20.65
N TYR A 494 3.95 6.76 -19.42
CA TYR A 494 3.45 8.11 -19.22
C TYR A 494 4.44 9.18 -19.66
N ALA A 495 5.74 8.97 -19.45
CA ALA A 495 6.77 9.84 -20.00
C ALA A 495 6.67 9.94 -21.53
N GLN A 496 6.51 8.80 -22.21
CA GLN A 496 6.27 8.77 -23.66
C GLN A 496 4.95 9.48 -24.05
N GLU A 497 3.88 9.29 -23.30
CA GLU A 497 2.58 9.99 -23.51
C GLU A 497 2.74 11.51 -23.44
N LEU A 498 3.50 12.01 -22.44
CA LEU A 498 3.77 13.46 -22.31
C LEU A 498 4.61 13.99 -23.49
N ILE A 499 5.68 13.28 -23.86
CA ILE A 499 6.51 13.63 -25.03
C ILE A 499 5.66 13.72 -26.29
N ASP A 500 4.86 12.70 -26.58
CA ASP A 500 4.05 12.61 -27.80
C ASP A 500 2.95 13.68 -27.83
N THR A 501 2.28 13.88 -26.69
CA THR A 501 1.13 14.79 -26.58
C THR A 501 1.54 16.26 -26.70
N TYR A 502 2.65 16.64 -26.02
CA TYR A 502 3.10 18.03 -25.96
C TYR A 502 4.31 18.29 -26.89
N ARG A 503 4.74 17.26 -27.66
CA ARG A 503 5.89 17.31 -28.56
C ARG A 503 7.17 17.80 -27.86
N LEU A 504 7.42 17.29 -26.64
CA LEU A 504 8.58 17.69 -25.86
C LEU A 504 9.88 17.24 -26.53
N PRO A 505 10.97 18.03 -26.45
CA PRO A 505 12.25 17.72 -27.10
C PRO A 505 13.04 16.66 -26.31
N ALA A 506 12.43 15.50 -26.06
CA ALA A 506 13.02 14.39 -25.31
C ALA A 506 12.71 13.05 -26.02
N GLN A 507 13.46 12.02 -25.70
CA GLN A 507 13.28 10.66 -26.26
C GLN A 507 13.48 9.61 -25.18
N ILE A 508 12.63 8.58 -25.17
CA ILE A 508 12.78 7.42 -24.31
C ILE A 508 13.81 6.47 -24.89
N ARG A 509 14.96 6.36 -24.21
CA ARG A 509 16.07 5.45 -24.59
C ARG A 509 16.49 4.62 -23.36
N PRO A 510 15.88 3.44 -23.14
CA PRO A 510 16.29 2.59 -22.04
C PRO A 510 17.74 2.10 -22.21
N LEU A 511 18.51 2.20 -21.13
CA LEU A 511 19.86 1.65 -21.04
C LEU A 511 19.81 0.15 -20.82
N GLU A 512 18.93 -0.28 -19.93
CA GLU A 512 18.69 -1.68 -19.58
C GLU A 512 17.21 -1.89 -19.23
N ALA A 513 16.76 -3.13 -19.30
CA ALA A 513 15.45 -3.51 -18.79
C ALA A 513 15.43 -4.93 -18.22
N TRP A 514 14.59 -5.14 -17.23
CA TRP A 514 14.14 -6.43 -16.76
C TRP A 514 12.69 -6.64 -17.22
N ILE A 515 12.50 -7.31 -18.35
CA ILE A 515 11.19 -7.52 -18.96
C ILE A 515 10.56 -8.84 -18.53
N ARG A 516 9.24 -8.96 -18.66
CA ARG A 516 8.47 -10.18 -18.43
C ARG A 516 7.89 -10.66 -19.75
N THR A 517 8.24 -11.88 -20.14
CA THR A 517 7.81 -12.47 -21.42
C THR A 517 6.35 -12.93 -21.41
N GLU A 518 5.84 -13.29 -20.23
CA GLU A 518 4.41 -13.56 -20.04
C GLU A 518 3.78 -12.42 -19.26
N ALA A 519 2.62 -11.97 -19.73
CA ALA A 519 1.92 -10.83 -19.18
C ALA A 519 0.40 -11.02 -19.20
N GLY A 520 -0.30 -10.34 -18.31
CA GLY A 520 -1.76 -10.37 -18.27
C GLY A 520 -2.38 -9.51 -17.17
N PRO A 521 -3.71 -9.36 -17.22
CA PRO A 521 -4.46 -8.58 -16.23
C PRO A 521 -4.74 -9.43 -14.98
N TYR A 522 -3.67 -9.79 -14.26
CA TYR A 522 -3.75 -10.68 -13.08
C TYR A 522 -4.69 -10.15 -11.99
N LEU A 523 -4.69 -8.83 -11.77
CA LEU A 523 -5.46 -8.18 -10.72
C LEU A 523 -6.93 -7.94 -11.09
N ASP A 524 -7.37 -8.14 -12.33
CA ASP A 524 -8.75 -7.82 -12.77
C ASP A 524 -9.86 -8.52 -11.97
N PRO A 525 -9.80 -9.83 -11.68
CA PRO A 525 -10.84 -10.47 -10.86
C PRO A 525 -10.86 -9.93 -9.42
N TRP A 526 -9.68 -9.62 -8.88
CA TRP A 526 -9.54 -9.00 -7.56
C TRP A 526 -10.12 -7.57 -7.56
N TYR A 527 -9.77 -6.75 -8.56
CA TYR A 527 -10.37 -5.42 -8.75
C TYR A 527 -11.90 -5.48 -8.83
N LYS A 528 -12.45 -6.35 -9.68
CA LYS A 528 -13.90 -6.46 -9.87
C LYS A 528 -14.61 -6.80 -8.55
N ARG A 529 -14.10 -7.78 -7.81
CA ARG A 529 -14.71 -8.20 -6.56
C ARG A 529 -14.64 -7.14 -5.48
N ILE A 530 -13.48 -6.52 -5.28
CA ILE A 530 -13.30 -5.50 -4.25
C ILE A 530 -14.04 -4.19 -4.61
N SER A 531 -14.02 -3.80 -5.89
CA SER A 531 -14.78 -2.63 -6.37
C SER A 531 -16.29 -2.81 -6.19
N GLU A 532 -16.82 -4.00 -6.45
CA GLU A 532 -18.21 -4.32 -6.19
C GLU A 532 -18.52 -4.28 -4.69
N ALA A 533 -17.66 -4.92 -3.85
CA ALA A 533 -17.78 -4.89 -2.41
C ALA A 533 -17.81 -3.45 -1.87
N TYR A 534 -16.90 -2.60 -2.35
CA TYR A 534 -16.83 -1.20 -1.96
C TYR A 534 -18.11 -0.44 -2.35
N LYS A 535 -18.52 -0.50 -3.63
CA LYS A 535 -19.70 0.22 -4.14
C LYS A 535 -20.99 -0.23 -3.48
N THR A 536 -21.18 -1.54 -3.28
CA THR A 536 -22.35 -2.07 -2.59
C THR A 536 -22.38 -1.59 -1.12
N THR A 537 -21.21 -1.56 -0.44
CA THR A 537 -21.18 -1.07 0.94
C THR A 537 -21.48 0.42 1.02
N MET A 538 -20.97 1.22 0.07
CA MET A 538 -21.28 2.65 0.00
C MET A 538 -22.77 2.90 -0.30
N ALA A 539 -23.37 2.12 -1.21
CA ALA A 539 -24.79 2.23 -1.54
C ALA A 539 -25.68 1.88 -0.34
N ASP A 540 -25.32 0.85 0.43
CA ASP A 540 -26.06 0.49 1.67
C ASP A 540 -25.91 1.60 2.76
N LEU A 541 -24.85 2.39 2.70
CA LEU A 541 -24.63 3.58 3.54
C LEU A 541 -25.26 4.87 2.95
N GLY A 542 -26.06 4.74 1.87
CA GLY A 542 -26.76 5.85 1.25
C GLY A 542 -25.94 6.63 0.21
N VAL A 543 -24.71 6.19 -0.11
CA VAL A 543 -23.86 6.86 -1.10
C VAL A 543 -23.85 6.08 -2.41
N THR A 544 -24.68 6.48 -3.35
CA THR A 544 -24.88 5.81 -4.65
C THR A 544 -24.20 6.57 -5.80
N SER A 545 -24.13 5.96 -6.97
CA SER A 545 -23.45 6.54 -8.14
C SER A 545 -24.33 7.48 -8.98
N ASP A 546 -25.59 7.61 -8.66
CA ASP A 546 -26.60 8.44 -9.33
C ASP A 546 -26.88 9.76 -8.62
N LEU A 547 -26.27 10.00 -7.44
CA LEU A 547 -26.34 11.26 -6.73
C LEU A 547 -25.66 12.38 -7.54
N SER A 548 -26.23 13.60 -7.48
CA SER A 548 -25.55 14.82 -7.92
C SER A 548 -24.27 15.04 -7.09
N GLU A 549 -23.39 15.94 -7.50
CA GLU A 549 -22.16 16.22 -6.75
C GLU A 549 -22.44 16.82 -5.37
N GLU A 550 -23.46 17.67 -5.25
CA GLU A 550 -23.92 18.24 -3.97
C GLU A 550 -24.52 17.17 -3.05
N GLU A 551 -25.43 16.34 -3.59
CA GLU A 551 -26.03 15.22 -2.84
C GLU A 551 -24.96 14.22 -2.40
N PHE A 552 -23.96 13.95 -3.25
CA PHE A 552 -22.83 13.08 -2.92
C PHE A 552 -22.04 13.63 -1.76
N LEU A 553 -21.69 14.92 -1.75
CA LEU A 553 -20.94 15.53 -0.63
C LEU A 553 -21.75 15.45 0.68
N ALA A 554 -23.03 15.81 0.65
CA ALA A 554 -23.90 15.71 1.83
C ALA A 554 -24.05 14.27 2.34
N ALA A 555 -24.17 13.27 1.46
CA ALA A 555 -24.23 11.87 1.83
C ALA A 555 -22.89 11.39 2.43
N MET A 556 -21.76 11.89 1.92
CA MET A 556 -20.42 11.53 2.43
C MET A 556 -20.16 12.04 3.85
N GLU A 557 -20.75 13.14 4.28
CA GLU A 557 -20.61 13.66 5.65
C GLU A 557 -21.26 12.70 6.68
N GLN A 558 -22.35 12.05 6.31
CA GLN A 558 -23.19 11.27 7.23
C GLN A 558 -22.99 9.75 7.12
N HIS A 559 -22.40 9.24 6.05
CA HIS A 559 -22.40 7.81 5.72
C HIS A 559 -21.86 6.90 6.84
N LYS A 560 -20.84 7.34 7.60
CA LYS A 560 -20.27 6.55 8.69
C LYS A 560 -21.18 6.47 9.92
N ALA A 561 -21.98 7.50 10.15
CA ALA A 561 -22.92 7.56 11.28
C ALA A 561 -24.20 6.79 11.00
N THR A 562 -24.55 6.55 9.73
CA THR A 562 -25.80 5.88 9.31
C THR A 562 -25.87 4.43 9.81
N ASP A 563 -24.81 3.65 9.64
CA ASP A 563 -24.68 2.29 10.19
C ASP A 563 -23.20 2.03 10.56
N PRO A 564 -22.83 2.11 11.85
CA PRO A 564 -21.45 1.89 12.30
C PRO A 564 -20.90 0.50 11.95
N ALA A 565 -21.77 -0.52 11.86
CA ALA A 565 -21.34 -1.87 11.47
C ALA A 565 -20.98 -1.94 9.98
N LEU A 566 -21.76 -1.33 9.11
CA LEU A 566 -21.41 -1.20 7.69
C LEU A 566 -20.20 -0.27 7.48
N ALA A 567 -20.04 0.78 8.30
CA ALA A 567 -18.84 1.63 8.29
C ALA A 567 -17.59 0.82 8.65
N ALA A 568 -17.65 -0.11 9.61
CA ALA A 568 -16.55 -1.03 9.92
C ALA A 568 -16.25 -1.98 8.74
N VAL A 569 -17.27 -2.51 8.05
CA VAL A 569 -17.10 -3.31 6.83
C VAL A 569 -16.40 -2.48 5.74
N LEU A 570 -16.81 -1.23 5.55
CA LEU A 570 -16.19 -0.32 4.58
C LEU A 570 -14.71 -0.07 4.89
N SER A 571 -14.39 0.19 6.16
CA SER A 571 -13.01 0.36 6.64
C SER A 571 -12.18 -0.90 6.37
N ALA A 572 -12.72 -2.08 6.68
CA ALA A 572 -12.06 -3.35 6.40
C ALA A 572 -11.82 -3.58 4.89
N ILE A 573 -12.76 -3.21 4.02
CA ILE A 573 -12.60 -3.28 2.56
C ILE A 573 -11.46 -2.35 2.09
N LYS A 574 -11.43 -1.09 2.56
CA LYS A 574 -10.35 -0.14 2.23
C LYS A 574 -8.98 -0.65 2.71
N SER A 575 -8.92 -1.13 3.96
CA SER A 575 -7.70 -1.73 4.52
C SER A 575 -7.25 -2.99 3.76
N THR A 576 -8.20 -3.77 3.21
CA THR A 576 -7.92 -4.93 2.36
C THR A 576 -7.23 -4.53 1.06
N VAL A 577 -7.64 -3.43 0.44
CA VAL A 577 -6.98 -2.88 -0.75
C VAL A 577 -5.55 -2.48 -0.44
N LYS A 578 -5.37 -1.53 0.50
CA LYS A 578 -4.05 -0.97 0.86
C LYS A 578 -3.09 -2.07 1.33
N GLY A 579 -3.57 -2.91 2.25
CA GLY A 579 -2.77 -3.98 2.81
C GLY A 579 -2.47 -5.12 1.82
N GLY A 580 -3.41 -5.46 0.93
CA GLY A 580 -3.22 -6.48 -0.11
C GLY A 580 -2.10 -6.12 -1.10
N ILE A 581 -2.09 -4.86 -1.58
CA ILE A 581 -1.01 -4.35 -2.43
C ILE A 581 0.32 -4.30 -1.65
N GLY A 582 0.31 -3.82 -0.38
CA GLY A 582 1.49 -3.82 0.46
C GLY A 582 2.09 -5.22 0.70
N LYS A 583 1.26 -6.27 0.74
CA LYS A 583 1.71 -7.66 0.91
C LYS A 583 2.46 -8.24 -0.29
N LEU A 584 2.34 -7.66 -1.46
CA LEU A 584 3.13 -8.05 -2.63
C LEU A 584 4.64 -7.78 -2.43
N ARG A 585 5.00 -6.92 -1.49
CA ARG A 585 6.39 -6.63 -1.05
C ARG A 585 6.50 -6.78 0.47
N GLU A 586 6.10 -7.94 1.00
CA GLU A 586 6.17 -8.19 2.45
C GLU A 586 7.63 -8.27 2.91
N ARG A 587 8.02 -7.39 3.83
CA ARG A 587 9.33 -7.38 4.49
C ARG A 587 9.40 -8.43 5.61
N PRO A 588 10.60 -8.86 6.03
CA PRO A 588 10.75 -9.75 7.18
C PRO A 588 10.24 -9.06 8.46
N LYS A 589 9.39 -9.77 9.22
CA LYS A 589 8.77 -9.24 10.43
C LYS A 589 9.40 -9.76 11.73
N SER A 590 10.24 -10.78 11.64
CA SER A 590 10.83 -11.40 12.81
C SER A 590 12.04 -10.61 13.31
N ILE A 591 12.08 -10.34 14.62
CA ILE A 591 13.27 -9.78 15.28
C ILE A 591 14.46 -10.74 15.22
N ARG A 592 14.17 -12.04 15.01
CA ARG A 592 15.21 -13.08 14.84
C ARG A 592 15.69 -13.21 13.40
N HIS A 593 15.11 -12.43 12.47
CA HIS A 593 15.56 -12.43 11.07
C HIS A 593 16.98 -11.87 10.99
N LYS A 594 17.89 -12.64 10.42
CA LYS A 594 19.26 -12.22 10.18
C LYS A 594 19.41 -11.68 8.78
N PHE A 595 20.27 -10.69 8.63
CA PHE A 595 20.62 -10.15 7.31
C PHE A 595 21.07 -11.28 6.36
N GLY A 596 20.55 -11.31 5.16
CA GLY A 596 20.83 -12.33 4.16
C GLY A 596 20.05 -13.65 4.31
N GLU A 597 19.23 -13.82 5.36
CA GLU A 597 18.37 -15.01 5.48
C GLU A 597 17.09 -14.87 4.63
N ARG A 598 16.68 -15.98 4.01
CA ARG A 598 15.37 -16.08 3.36
C ARG A 598 14.25 -16.22 4.38
N TRP A 599 13.14 -15.55 4.14
CA TRP A 599 11.94 -15.68 4.98
C TRP A 599 10.75 -16.23 4.17
N PRO A 600 9.72 -16.80 4.84
CA PRO A 600 8.69 -17.59 4.17
C PRO A 600 7.85 -16.85 3.09
N ALA A 601 7.80 -15.52 3.13
CA ALA A 601 7.07 -14.77 2.10
C ALA A 601 7.73 -14.89 0.72
N LEU A 602 9.05 -14.99 0.67
CA LEU A 602 9.83 -15.09 -0.58
C LEU A 602 9.57 -16.40 -1.35
N GLU A 603 9.06 -17.43 -0.65
CA GLU A 603 8.68 -18.70 -1.28
C GLU A 603 7.30 -18.65 -1.95
N ARG A 604 6.59 -17.55 -1.87
CA ARG A 604 5.26 -17.42 -2.45
C ARG A 604 5.33 -16.83 -3.86
N PRO A 605 4.57 -17.37 -4.82
CA PRO A 605 4.42 -16.75 -6.13
C PRO A 605 3.90 -15.30 -6.06
N THR A 606 3.22 -14.95 -4.96
CA THR A 606 2.64 -13.63 -4.73
C THR A 606 3.59 -12.62 -4.08
N TRP A 607 4.84 -12.97 -3.78
CA TRP A 607 5.83 -11.98 -3.41
C TRP A 607 6.38 -11.33 -4.69
N ARG A 608 5.77 -10.20 -5.08
CA ARG A 608 5.94 -9.55 -6.38
C ARG A 608 6.07 -8.04 -6.23
N PRO A 609 7.25 -7.54 -5.80
CA PRO A 609 7.50 -6.10 -5.67
C PRO A 609 7.33 -5.35 -7.00
N ASP A 610 7.61 -5.99 -8.13
CA ASP A 610 7.37 -5.44 -9.47
C ASP A 610 5.88 -5.16 -9.76
N ILE A 611 4.98 -6.05 -9.33
CA ILE A 611 3.52 -5.81 -9.46
C ILE A 611 3.08 -4.69 -8.53
N ARG A 612 3.59 -4.64 -7.28
CA ARG A 612 3.33 -3.53 -6.37
C ARG A 612 3.79 -2.20 -6.98
N ALA A 613 5.00 -2.14 -7.50
CA ALA A 613 5.55 -0.96 -8.17
C ALA A 613 4.68 -0.53 -9.35
N ALA A 614 4.22 -1.47 -10.19
CA ALA A 614 3.33 -1.16 -11.30
C ALA A 614 1.98 -0.58 -10.85
N VAL A 615 1.40 -1.06 -9.74
CA VAL A 615 0.15 -0.50 -9.19
C VAL A 615 0.38 0.91 -8.64
N ILE A 616 1.45 1.12 -7.87
CA ILE A 616 1.73 2.41 -7.24
C ILE A 616 2.11 3.45 -8.30
N SER A 617 2.97 3.11 -9.26
CA SER A 617 3.31 4.00 -10.37
C SER A 617 2.08 4.37 -11.20
N THR A 618 1.16 3.42 -11.45
CA THR A 618 -0.10 3.71 -12.13
C THR A 618 -0.97 4.68 -11.31
N ALA A 619 -1.04 4.53 -9.99
CA ALA A 619 -1.77 5.45 -9.13
C ALA A 619 -1.16 6.86 -9.18
N ARG A 620 0.18 6.98 -9.08
CA ARG A 620 0.91 8.25 -9.18
C ARG A 620 0.71 8.92 -10.55
N VAL A 621 0.83 8.17 -11.63
CA VAL A 621 0.56 8.63 -13.00
C VAL A 621 -0.88 9.11 -13.15
N ASN A 622 -1.86 8.37 -12.63
CA ASN A 622 -3.27 8.77 -12.70
C ASN A 622 -3.53 10.04 -11.89
N MET A 623 -2.88 10.22 -10.73
CA MET A 623 -2.94 11.45 -9.96
C MET A 623 -2.39 12.62 -10.78
N HIS A 624 -1.17 12.51 -11.31
CA HIS A 624 -0.58 13.58 -12.13
C HIS A 624 -1.41 13.89 -13.36
N ARG A 625 -1.92 12.87 -14.07
CA ARG A 625 -2.78 13.07 -15.24
C ARG A 625 -4.04 13.87 -14.90
N LYS A 626 -4.64 13.62 -13.73
CA LYS A 626 -5.81 14.37 -13.24
C LYS A 626 -5.46 15.80 -12.84
N VAL A 627 -4.37 15.99 -12.11
CA VAL A 627 -3.84 17.32 -11.77
C VAL A 627 -3.60 18.13 -13.05
N LEU A 628 -2.87 17.57 -14.01
CA LEU A 628 -2.59 18.24 -15.27
C LEU A 628 -3.87 18.55 -16.08
N LYS A 629 -4.84 17.63 -16.14
CA LYS A 629 -6.11 17.86 -16.84
C LYS A 629 -6.99 18.90 -16.14
N THR A 630 -6.93 18.97 -14.81
CA THR A 630 -7.62 20.02 -14.03
C THR A 630 -6.99 21.39 -14.32
N ALA A 631 -5.67 21.48 -14.31
CA ALA A 631 -4.96 22.71 -14.64
C ALA A 631 -5.26 23.17 -16.09
N LEU A 632 -5.19 22.27 -17.08
CA LEU A 632 -5.50 22.56 -18.48
C LEU A 632 -6.97 22.97 -18.72
N ALA A 633 -7.89 22.54 -17.86
CA ALA A 633 -9.30 22.91 -17.96
C ALA A 633 -9.62 24.30 -17.40
N THR A 634 -8.71 24.86 -16.59
CA THR A 634 -8.87 26.15 -15.90
C THR A 634 -8.02 27.27 -16.51
N GLN A 635 -6.95 26.94 -17.24
CA GLN A 635 -6.10 27.95 -17.90
C GLN A 635 -6.82 28.66 -19.06
N HIS A 636 -6.43 29.89 -19.32
CA HIS A 636 -7.00 30.70 -20.41
C HIS A 636 -6.22 30.56 -21.72
N ALA A 637 -4.90 30.43 -21.65
CA ALA A 637 -4.06 30.31 -22.83
C ALA A 637 -3.76 28.84 -23.17
N PRO A 638 -3.72 28.45 -24.45
CA PRO A 638 -3.33 27.09 -24.83
C PRO A 638 -1.85 26.84 -24.51
N THR A 639 -1.54 25.64 -24.01
CA THR A 639 -0.15 25.21 -23.75
C THR A 639 0.69 25.27 -25.04
N PRO A 640 1.85 25.93 -25.06
CA PRO A 640 2.71 26.01 -26.23
C PRO A 640 3.20 24.62 -26.67
N THR A 641 3.34 24.41 -27.98
CA THR A 641 3.95 23.18 -28.51
C THR A 641 5.42 23.14 -28.20
N GLY A 642 5.92 22.00 -27.72
CA GLY A 642 7.31 21.78 -27.37
C GLY A 642 7.66 22.05 -25.90
N HIS A 643 6.74 22.63 -25.15
CA HIS A 643 6.91 22.91 -23.72
C HIS A 643 5.62 22.56 -22.97
N LEU A 644 5.73 22.02 -21.76
CA LEU A 644 4.60 21.86 -20.87
C LEU A 644 4.69 22.93 -19.77
N MET A 645 4.29 24.14 -20.12
CA MET A 645 4.19 25.29 -19.23
C MET A 645 2.73 25.73 -19.19
N LEU A 646 2.24 25.99 -17.99
CA LEU A 646 0.86 26.40 -17.71
C LEU A 646 0.81 27.92 -17.52
N ASP A 647 -0.34 28.53 -17.72
CA ASP A 647 -0.53 29.94 -17.41
C ASP A 647 -0.77 30.14 -15.89
N GLN A 648 -0.66 31.39 -15.44
CA GLN A 648 -0.81 31.74 -14.02
C GLN A 648 -2.22 31.55 -13.48
N ASP A 649 -3.22 31.37 -14.35
CA ASP A 649 -4.62 31.15 -13.96
C ASP A 649 -4.94 29.66 -13.81
N ALA A 650 -4.01 28.77 -14.22
CA ALA A 650 -4.18 27.32 -14.09
C ALA A 650 -4.34 26.92 -12.63
N LEU A 651 -5.36 26.12 -12.35
CA LEU A 651 -5.59 25.60 -11.01
C LEU A 651 -4.59 24.48 -10.69
N LEU A 652 -3.71 24.74 -9.74
CA LEU A 652 -2.62 23.87 -9.37
C LEU A 652 -2.66 23.49 -7.89
N PRO A 653 -2.32 22.23 -7.51
CA PRO A 653 -2.27 21.85 -6.11
C PRO A 653 -1.08 22.48 -5.39
N ILE A 654 -1.23 22.74 -4.10
CA ILE A 654 -0.13 23.15 -3.24
C ILE A 654 0.56 21.96 -2.54
N ALA A 655 -0.11 20.81 -2.47
CA ALA A 655 0.44 19.60 -1.87
C ALA A 655 -0.22 18.34 -2.42
N LEU A 656 0.54 17.27 -2.50
CA LEU A 656 0.06 15.91 -2.77
C LEU A 656 0.61 14.94 -1.70
N LEU A 657 -0.26 14.06 -1.21
CA LEU A 657 0.14 12.95 -0.37
C LEU A 657 -0.63 11.70 -0.78
N SER A 658 0.04 10.78 -1.45
CA SER A 658 -0.55 9.52 -1.97
C SER A 658 -1.76 9.77 -2.88
N ASP A 659 -2.95 9.71 -2.34
CA ASP A 659 -4.25 9.86 -3.00
C ASP A 659 -4.97 11.19 -2.66
N CYS A 660 -4.38 12.01 -1.79
CA CYS A 660 -4.89 13.34 -1.42
C CYS A 660 -4.18 14.45 -2.20
N ALA A 661 -4.96 15.44 -2.68
CA ALA A 661 -4.48 16.67 -3.30
C ALA A 661 -5.12 17.87 -2.60
N VAL A 662 -4.32 18.89 -2.28
CA VAL A 662 -4.79 20.14 -1.64
C VAL A 662 -4.69 21.29 -2.64
N TYR A 663 -5.79 21.98 -2.81
CA TYR A 663 -5.93 23.16 -3.68
C TYR A 663 -6.32 24.40 -2.87
N LEU A 664 -5.86 25.57 -3.31
CA LEU A 664 -6.37 26.83 -2.79
C LEU A 664 -7.69 27.18 -3.50
N SER A 665 -8.67 27.70 -2.75
CA SER A 665 -10.02 27.96 -3.22
C SER A 665 -10.62 29.21 -2.58
N HIS A 666 -11.56 29.83 -3.30
CA HIS A 666 -12.37 30.95 -2.76
C HIS A 666 -13.43 30.46 -1.76
N GLY A 667 -13.96 29.26 -1.95
CA GLY A 667 -14.95 28.64 -1.06
C GLY A 667 -14.42 27.35 -0.41
N PRO A 668 -15.12 26.83 0.60
CA PRO A 668 -14.66 25.69 1.39
C PRO A 668 -14.94 24.33 0.76
N SER A 669 -15.63 24.28 -0.38
CA SER A 669 -16.06 23.03 -1.03
C SER A 669 -15.23 22.71 -2.27
N PRO A 670 -15.04 21.44 -2.61
CA PRO A 670 -14.50 21.07 -3.93
C PRO A 670 -15.30 21.61 -5.12
N LEU A 671 -16.59 21.87 -4.96
CA LEU A 671 -17.45 22.49 -6.00
C LEU A 671 -17.03 23.92 -6.34
N ASP A 672 -16.34 24.61 -5.42
CA ASP A 672 -15.93 26.00 -5.62
C ASP A 672 -14.72 26.15 -6.56
N PHE A 673 -14.05 25.03 -6.90
CA PHE A 673 -12.85 25.10 -7.73
C PHE A 673 -12.74 24.01 -8.81
N LEU A 674 -13.42 22.86 -8.66
CA LEU A 674 -13.32 21.82 -9.68
C LEU A 674 -13.94 22.27 -10.99
N PRO A 675 -13.23 22.12 -12.15
CA PRO A 675 -13.69 22.67 -13.40
C PRO A 675 -14.86 21.87 -14.00
N HIS A 676 -15.86 22.60 -14.48
CA HIS A 676 -17.01 22.08 -15.20
C HIS A 676 -17.07 22.66 -16.63
N THR A 677 -17.68 21.93 -17.52
CA THR A 677 -18.00 22.39 -18.88
C THR A 677 -19.22 23.31 -18.87
N ALA A 678 -19.47 24.03 -19.95
CA ALA A 678 -20.58 24.96 -20.02
C ALA A 678 -21.97 24.31 -19.82
N ASP A 679 -22.07 22.99 -20.01
CA ASP A 679 -23.28 22.19 -19.75
C ASP A 679 -23.32 21.60 -18.33
N GLY A 680 -22.50 22.10 -17.42
CA GLY A 680 -22.46 21.74 -15.99
C GLY A 680 -21.89 20.36 -15.66
N LYS A 681 -21.22 19.70 -16.62
CA LYS A 681 -20.57 18.41 -16.38
C LYS A 681 -19.12 18.61 -15.96
N PRO A 682 -18.55 17.73 -15.13
CA PRO A 682 -17.13 17.76 -14.83
C PRO A 682 -16.27 17.79 -16.09
N ALA A 683 -15.22 18.61 -16.09
CA ALA A 683 -14.32 18.75 -17.24
C ALA A 683 -13.65 17.40 -17.59
N PRO A 684 -13.54 17.06 -18.89
CA PRO A 684 -13.04 15.76 -19.33
C PRO A 684 -11.60 15.48 -18.85
N GLY A 685 -11.43 14.39 -18.11
CA GLY A 685 -10.13 13.94 -17.60
C GLY A 685 -9.69 14.61 -16.30
N ALA A 686 -10.32 15.72 -15.87
CA ALA A 686 -10.10 16.36 -14.57
C ALA A 686 -10.56 15.48 -13.39
N PHE A 687 -10.38 15.96 -12.18
CA PHE A 687 -11.00 15.33 -11.01
C PHE A 687 -12.52 15.41 -11.10
N ARG A 688 -13.18 14.40 -10.58
CA ARG A 688 -14.63 14.27 -10.61
C ARG A 688 -15.11 13.71 -9.27
N LEU A 689 -16.06 14.40 -8.65
CA LEU A 689 -16.70 13.95 -7.42
C LEU A 689 -17.53 12.68 -7.66
N GLY A 690 -17.57 11.79 -6.69
CA GLY A 690 -18.40 10.59 -6.72
C GLY A 690 -17.78 9.37 -6.04
N VAL A 691 -18.60 8.33 -5.90
CA VAL A 691 -18.30 7.15 -5.07
C VAL A 691 -17.35 6.15 -5.71
N SER A 692 -17.25 6.09 -7.06
CA SER A 692 -16.50 5.01 -7.72
C SER A 692 -14.99 5.08 -7.47
N PRO A 693 -14.28 3.94 -7.46
CA PRO A 693 -12.81 3.94 -7.41
C PRO A 693 -12.19 4.85 -8.47
N GLY A 694 -11.28 5.73 -8.05
CA GLY A 694 -10.64 6.72 -8.92
C GLY A 694 -11.39 8.05 -9.08
N MET A 695 -12.61 8.20 -8.58
CA MET A 695 -13.28 9.49 -8.37
C MET A 695 -12.83 10.08 -7.03
N VAL A 696 -13.11 11.37 -6.79
CA VAL A 696 -12.67 12.04 -5.56
C VAL A 696 -13.83 12.33 -4.61
N LYS A 697 -13.49 12.49 -3.35
CA LYS A 697 -14.33 12.98 -2.26
C LYS A 697 -13.68 14.21 -1.64
N HIS A 698 -14.44 14.99 -0.90
CA HIS A 698 -13.91 16.02 -0.02
C HIS A 698 -13.16 15.36 1.15
N GLU A 699 -11.95 15.84 1.44
CA GLU A 699 -11.11 15.28 2.50
C GLU A 699 -11.06 16.18 3.74
N GLY A 700 -11.17 17.48 3.53
CA GLY A 700 -11.20 18.49 4.60
C GLY A 700 -10.89 19.86 4.05
N THR A 701 -11.16 20.87 4.88
CA THR A 701 -10.93 22.29 4.56
C THR A 701 -10.27 22.99 5.74
N GLN A 702 -9.28 23.83 5.43
CA GLN A 702 -8.59 24.69 6.39
C GLN A 702 -8.49 26.12 5.80
N GLU A 703 -8.14 27.09 6.64
CA GLU A 703 -7.89 28.45 6.17
C GLU A 703 -6.57 28.56 5.40
N LEU A 704 -6.47 29.50 4.47
CA LEU A 704 -5.25 29.74 3.68
C LEU A 704 -4.01 29.92 4.58
N LEU A 705 -4.12 30.76 5.63
CA LEU A 705 -2.98 31.05 6.52
C LEU A 705 -2.40 29.79 7.17
N TRP A 706 -3.26 28.85 7.57
CA TRP A 706 -2.83 27.55 8.08
C TRP A 706 -2.03 26.78 7.02
N ALA A 707 -2.50 26.78 5.76
CA ALA A 707 -1.82 26.05 4.70
C ALA A 707 -0.43 26.65 4.37
N VAL A 708 -0.34 27.98 4.29
CA VAL A 708 0.93 28.69 4.06
C VAL A 708 1.90 28.40 5.20
N GLN A 709 1.45 28.46 6.46
CA GLN A 709 2.29 28.12 7.61
C GLN A 709 2.81 26.68 7.54
N MET A 710 1.98 25.70 7.12
CA MET A 710 2.40 24.33 6.92
C MET A 710 3.51 24.22 5.87
N LEU A 711 3.36 24.91 4.72
CA LEU A 711 4.36 24.92 3.65
C LEU A 711 5.68 25.56 4.12
N ASP A 712 5.64 26.72 4.81
CA ASP A 712 6.82 27.41 5.34
C ASP A 712 7.57 26.55 6.38
N GLU A 713 6.85 25.77 7.17
CA GLU A 713 7.43 24.80 8.10
C GLU A 713 7.90 23.50 7.42
N GLY A 714 7.74 23.34 6.12
CA GLY A 714 8.09 22.14 5.36
C GLY A 714 7.18 20.94 5.70
N HIS A 715 5.99 21.19 6.22
CA HIS A 715 4.99 20.16 6.51
C HIS A 715 4.03 20.01 5.33
N ASN A 716 3.70 18.75 5.00
CA ASN A 716 2.74 18.48 3.93
C ASN A 716 1.30 18.74 4.41
N PRO A 717 0.61 19.79 3.89
CA PRO A 717 -0.77 20.10 4.28
C PRO A 717 -1.75 18.94 4.09
N ALA A 718 -1.56 18.11 3.05
CA ALA A 718 -2.43 16.97 2.77
C ALA A 718 -2.44 15.91 3.90
N ARG A 719 -1.40 15.90 4.76
CA ARG A 719 -1.33 15.01 5.93
C ARG A 719 -2.25 15.44 7.08
N HIS A 720 -2.59 16.72 7.13
CA HIS A 720 -3.26 17.34 8.27
C HIS A 720 -4.56 18.07 7.88
N ILE A 721 -4.98 17.97 6.61
CA ILE A 721 -6.12 18.72 6.09
C ILE A 721 -7.45 18.39 6.80
N LYS A 722 -7.59 17.18 7.34
CA LYS A 722 -8.74 16.76 8.16
C LYS A 722 -8.83 17.43 9.54
N GLY A 723 -7.78 18.15 9.97
CA GLY A 723 -7.72 18.71 11.31
C GLY A 723 -7.59 17.65 12.41
N THR A 724 -8.21 17.88 13.56
CA THR A 724 -8.19 16.98 14.73
C THR A 724 -8.98 15.68 14.51
N ASP A 725 -9.89 15.64 13.56
CA ASP A 725 -10.74 14.47 13.26
C ASP A 725 -9.97 13.31 12.62
N ALA A 726 -8.78 13.57 12.06
CA ALA A 726 -7.92 12.54 11.49
C ALA A 726 -7.54 11.41 12.48
N ALA A 727 -7.50 11.71 13.78
CA ALA A 727 -7.19 10.71 14.81
C ALA A 727 -8.34 9.70 15.03
N LEU A 728 -9.57 10.04 14.65
CA LEU A 728 -10.76 9.19 14.78
C LEU A 728 -10.94 8.26 13.56
N ASP A 729 -10.41 8.64 12.41
CA ASP A 729 -10.56 7.89 11.17
C ASP A 729 -9.56 6.73 10.99
N GLY A 730 -8.55 6.60 11.86
CA GLY A 730 -7.62 5.46 11.86
C GLY A 730 -6.67 5.41 10.66
N GLU A 731 -6.45 6.51 9.93
CA GLU A 731 -5.55 6.62 8.79
C GLU A 731 -4.12 7.01 9.18
#